data_82b07c3bbbad7aa9cbae427be54f73be
#
_entry.id   82b07c3bbbad7aa9cbae427be54f73be
#
_cell.length_a   1.000
_cell.length_b   1.000
_cell.length_c   1.000
_cell.angle_alpha   90.00
_cell.angle_beta   90.00
_cell.angle_gamma   90.00
#
_symmetry.space_group_name_H-M   'P 1'
#
loop_
_entity.id
_entity.type
_entity.pdbx_description
1 polymer ?
#
loop_
_entity_poly.entity_id
_entity_poly.type
_entity_poly.pdbx_seq_one_letter_code
_entity_poly.pdbx_strand_id
1 'polypeptide(L)'
;MEKRNQRQSARKRKAPSLVADYRLIPGVPDEMVGPDGAIRPAWTALIEALDELGHEEMAARFERADQYLRDAGVYYRKYDGAEGKERAWPLAHLPLILDEAEWKTITTGLTQRAELLEKIVADIYGNNDLVSRGLLPPELIARNEEFLRPMVGIKPASGHFLHFCAFELGRGPDGGWWVLGDRTQAPSGAGFALENRVATTRALSDIYGKMHVHRLAGFFRDFRDALNGIARDADGRVGILTPGIHNETYFEHAYIARYLGFMLLEGEDLVVDNGQVMVRTVSGLKPVSVLWRRLDAGFADPLELRTDSHIGTPGMAEAIRQGSISVVNALGSGILETRALSAFMPNLCRALTGEEPILPTIATWWCGQGPERQHVIDNFDAMMVGSAFATGLAIDDPKGTVLGRDLGKNQRAALLKQLSEEGSSFVGQEPVRLSTAPVYLGGTLQPRPITLRVYAARTKDGWTIMPGGFARVGSTSDTAAIAMQRGGQAADVWVVSEKPVERVSLMAQEGQKLVRVSAGSLPSRAADNLIWLGRYAERCEATVRILRAYNARLAEVSNPDVPILKDTRAYLDTLGVDAAKAMPAGLLAAIDSAVNSAGQIRDRFSPDGWLALTDLRKTARNFATRVQPGDDATRAMTVLLRKLAGFSGLVHENMYRFAGWRFLEIGRRLERGIQIAGIVAWSTRKAAPDGSLDMLLEIGDSVMTHRRRYAVSAGANSYVDLLVLDPLNPRSVRFQIAELREQIERLPGGIEEGHLSAAARHALQLHTDLRVVEPEDMTTAKLNRLGLEIGNLAGLIADAYFV
;
A
#
# COMPACT_ATOMS: atom_id res chain seq x y z
N MET A 1 6.04 55.22 -46.77
CA MET A 1 5.03 54.80 -45.76
C MET A 1 4.05 53.86 -46.39
N GLU A 2 4.45 52.65 -46.80
CA GLU A 2 3.51 51.64 -47.31
C GLU A 2 4.30 50.30 -47.48
N LYS A 3 4.72 49.70 -46.38
CA LYS A 3 5.23 48.32 -46.31
C LYS A 3 5.21 47.81 -44.87
N ARG A 4 4.04 47.94 -44.17
CA ARG A 4 3.92 47.48 -42.80
C ARG A 4 2.47 47.07 -42.48
N ASN A 5 1.87 46.19 -43.28
CA ASN A 5 0.58 45.55 -42.89
C ASN A 5 0.29 44.33 -43.76
N GLN A 6 1.23 43.39 -43.85
CA GLN A 6 0.92 42.04 -44.38
C GLN A 6 1.58 40.95 -43.49
N ARG A 7 1.25 41.00 -42.18
CA ARG A 7 1.53 39.91 -41.28
C ARG A 7 0.33 39.76 -40.33
N GLN A 8 -0.82 39.44 -40.88
CA GLN A 8 -1.94 38.98 -40.08
C GLN A 8 -2.74 37.94 -40.88
N SER A 9 -3.05 36.85 -40.17
CA SER A 9 -3.84 35.68 -40.55
C SER A 9 -3.10 34.57 -41.26
N ALA A 10 -2.07 34.04 -40.65
CA ALA A 10 -1.95 32.58 -40.64
C ALA A 10 -3.11 32.02 -39.78
N ARG A 11 -4.27 31.70 -40.41
CA ARG A 11 -5.29 30.87 -39.79
C ARG A 11 -4.58 29.63 -39.28
N LYS A 12 -4.44 29.47 -37.94
CA LYS A 12 -4.09 28.20 -37.33
C LYS A 12 -5.07 27.17 -37.92
N ARG A 13 -4.62 26.28 -38.75
CA ARG A 13 -5.40 25.11 -39.13
C ARG A 13 -5.76 24.45 -37.83
N LYS A 14 -7.06 24.39 -37.48
CA LYS A 14 -7.55 23.64 -36.36
C LYS A 14 -7.01 22.23 -36.54
N ALA A 15 -6.22 21.73 -35.55
CA ALA A 15 -5.79 20.34 -35.57
C ALA A 15 -7.03 19.44 -35.73
N PRO A 16 -6.95 18.33 -36.41
CA PRO A 16 -8.11 17.43 -36.49
C PRO A 16 -8.52 17.06 -35.06
N SER A 17 -9.84 17.01 -34.83
CA SER A 17 -10.37 16.61 -33.50
C SER A 17 -9.85 15.23 -33.14
N LEU A 18 -9.50 15.03 -31.86
CA LEU A 18 -9.07 13.73 -31.30
C LEU A 18 -10.02 12.59 -31.61
N VAL A 19 -11.31 12.91 -31.81
CA VAL A 19 -12.37 11.94 -32.09
C VAL A 19 -12.44 11.58 -33.60
N ALA A 20 -11.81 12.34 -34.46
CA ALA A 20 -11.92 12.12 -35.93
C ALA A 20 -11.47 10.71 -36.36
N ASP A 21 -10.49 10.14 -35.68
CA ASP A 21 -9.95 8.80 -35.96
C ASP A 21 -10.48 7.72 -35.00
N TYR A 22 -11.38 8.07 -34.07
CA TYR A 22 -11.97 7.11 -33.14
C TYR A 22 -12.95 6.19 -33.88
N ARG A 23 -12.69 4.89 -33.88
CA ARG A 23 -13.47 3.90 -34.61
C ARG A 23 -14.14 2.95 -33.62
N LEU A 24 -15.48 2.96 -33.61
CA LEU A 24 -16.28 2.07 -32.78
C LEU A 24 -16.08 0.61 -33.18
N ILE A 25 -16.17 -0.28 -32.18
CA ILE A 25 -16.21 -1.73 -32.43
C ILE A 25 -17.64 -2.11 -32.87
N PRO A 26 -17.84 -2.72 -34.05
CA PRO A 26 -19.18 -3.04 -34.52
C PRO A 26 -19.98 -3.93 -33.56
N GLY A 27 -21.21 -3.54 -33.24
CA GLY A 27 -22.11 -4.28 -32.35
C GLY A 27 -21.71 -4.28 -30.87
N VAL A 28 -20.86 -3.35 -30.45
CA VAL A 28 -20.44 -3.14 -29.06
C VAL A 28 -20.83 -1.73 -28.63
N PRO A 29 -21.52 -1.55 -27.50
CA PRO A 29 -21.83 -0.23 -26.94
C PRO A 29 -20.53 0.54 -26.62
N ASP A 30 -20.59 1.88 -26.73
CA ASP A 30 -19.45 2.74 -26.36
C ASP A 30 -19.89 3.78 -25.33
N GLU A 31 -19.01 4.08 -24.38
CA GLU A 31 -19.32 4.99 -23.27
C GLU A 31 -19.25 6.46 -23.68
N MET A 32 -18.41 6.79 -24.68
CA MET A 32 -18.29 8.16 -25.18
C MET A 32 -19.28 8.46 -26.32
N VAL A 33 -19.53 7.49 -27.19
CA VAL A 33 -20.36 7.66 -28.38
C VAL A 33 -21.67 6.91 -28.23
N GLY A 34 -22.79 7.62 -28.45
CA GLY A 34 -24.14 7.05 -28.39
C GLY A 34 -24.49 6.16 -29.61
N PRO A 35 -25.61 5.43 -29.52
CA PRO A 35 -26.09 4.60 -30.64
C PRO A 35 -26.35 5.39 -31.93
N ASP A 36 -26.59 6.68 -31.82
CA ASP A 36 -26.79 7.64 -32.91
C ASP A 36 -25.47 8.10 -33.57
N GLY A 37 -24.35 7.68 -33.05
CA GLY A 37 -22.99 8.08 -33.50
C GLY A 37 -22.56 9.44 -32.96
N ALA A 38 -23.34 10.10 -32.10
CA ALA A 38 -22.98 11.37 -31.50
C ALA A 38 -22.24 11.17 -30.18
N ILE A 39 -21.36 12.14 -29.83
CA ILE A 39 -20.74 12.17 -28.50
C ILE A 39 -21.81 12.38 -27.45
N ARG A 40 -21.83 11.54 -26.40
CA ARG A 40 -22.76 11.69 -25.28
C ARG A 40 -22.55 13.03 -24.57
N PRO A 41 -23.62 13.73 -24.15
CA PRO A 41 -23.51 15.07 -23.54
C PRO A 41 -22.50 15.17 -22.38
N ALA A 42 -22.44 14.15 -21.53
CA ALA A 42 -21.51 14.10 -20.40
C ALA A 42 -20.02 14.15 -20.81
N TRP A 43 -19.67 13.71 -22.02
CA TRP A 43 -18.31 13.67 -22.54
C TRP A 43 -17.90 14.94 -23.30
N THR A 44 -18.87 15.74 -23.77
CA THR A 44 -18.63 16.86 -24.68
C THR A 44 -17.61 17.85 -24.10
N ALA A 45 -17.76 18.26 -22.84
CA ALA A 45 -16.88 19.23 -22.19
C ALA A 45 -15.45 18.72 -22.04
N LEU A 46 -15.26 17.42 -21.79
CA LEU A 46 -13.94 16.81 -21.70
C LEU A 46 -13.27 16.79 -23.08
N ILE A 47 -13.95 16.34 -24.10
CA ILE A 47 -13.40 16.22 -25.47
C ILE A 47 -13.03 17.59 -26.05
N GLU A 48 -13.91 18.60 -25.91
CA GLU A 48 -13.63 19.97 -26.34
C GLU A 48 -12.36 20.52 -25.66
N ALA A 49 -12.23 20.32 -24.35
CA ALA A 49 -11.07 20.78 -23.61
C ALA A 49 -9.77 20.05 -24.02
N LEU A 50 -9.84 18.75 -24.31
CA LEU A 50 -8.69 17.98 -24.79
C LEU A 50 -8.28 18.42 -26.23
N ASP A 51 -9.24 18.69 -27.10
CA ASP A 51 -8.97 19.23 -28.45
C ASP A 51 -8.29 20.63 -28.39
N GLU A 52 -8.65 21.46 -27.37
CA GLU A 52 -8.01 22.75 -27.14
C GLU A 52 -6.56 22.63 -26.65
N LEU A 53 -6.25 21.62 -25.83
CA LEU A 53 -4.90 21.38 -25.30
C LEU A 53 -3.91 20.93 -26.37
N GLY A 54 -4.35 20.09 -27.30
CA GLY A 54 -3.50 19.47 -28.31
C GLY A 54 -2.59 18.36 -27.76
N HIS A 55 -2.00 17.60 -28.69
CA HIS A 55 -1.28 16.36 -28.37
C HIS A 55 -0.06 16.54 -27.44
N GLU A 56 0.76 17.58 -27.66
CA GLU A 56 2.00 17.80 -26.89
C GLU A 56 1.70 18.10 -25.43
N GLU A 57 0.76 19.03 -25.17
CA GLU A 57 0.40 19.39 -23.78
C GLU A 57 -0.32 18.24 -23.08
N MET A 58 -1.18 17.48 -23.77
CA MET A 58 -1.80 16.28 -23.22
C MET A 58 -0.75 15.25 -22.81
N ALA A 59 0.20 14.93 -23.70
CA ALA A 59 1.27 13.97 -23.38
C ALA A 59 2.09 14.41 -22.17
N ALA A 60 2.43 15.70 -22.08
CA ALA A 60 3.14 16.26 -20.94
C ALA A 60 2.33 16.19 -19.63
N ARG A 61 1.02 16.39 -19.67
CA ARG A 61 0.12 16.29 -18.49
C ARG A 61 -0.01 14.85 -18.03
N PHE A 62 -0.14 13.91 -18.96
CA PHE A 62 -0.24 12.48 -18.64
C PHE A 62 1.07 11.94 -18.05
N GLU A 63 2.22 12.34 -18.59
CA GLU A 63 3.53 11.99 -18.01
C GLU A 63 3.67 12.55 -16.57
N ARG A 64 3.15 13.76 -16.29
CA ARG A 64 3.12 14.30 -14.92
C ARG A 64 2.24 13.47 -13.98
N ALA A 65 1.11 12.92 -14.45
CA ALA A 65 0.28 12.01 -13.67
C ALA A 65 1.01 10.70 -13.37
N ASP A 66 1.65 10.12 -14.38
CA ASP A 66 2.45 8.90 -14.21
C ASP A 66 3.64 9.12 -13.27
N GLN A 67 4.31 10.26 -13.39
CA GLN A 67 5.39 10.64 -12.50
C GLN A 67 4.88 10.80 -11.05
N TYR A 68 3.72 11.42 -10.86
CA TYR A 68 3.11 11.51 -9.54
C TYR A 68 2.85 10.14 -8.92
N LEU A 69 2.28 9.19 -9.67
CA LEU A 69 2.00 7.83 -9.17
C LEU A 69 3.29 7.08 -8.83
N ARG A 70 4.33 7.21 -9.66
CA ARG A 70 5.66 6.65 -9.38
C ARG A 70 6.26 7.25 -8.10
N ASP A 71 6.18 8.57 -7.95
CA ASP A 71 6.72 9.29 -6.80
C ASP A 71 5.92 8.99 -5.51
N ALA A 72 4.60 8.90 -5.60
CA ALA A 72 3.76 8.45 -4.48
C ALA A 72 3.99 6.97 -4.12
N GLY A 73 4.75 6.24 -4.94
CA GLY A 73 5.03 4.83 -4.76
C GLY A 73 3.76 3.98 -4.85
N VAL A 74 2.87 4.34 -5.79
CA VAL A 74 1.69 3.55 -6.11
C VAL A 74 2.13 2.39 -6.97
N TYR A 75 2.07 1.19 -6.42
CA TYR A 75 2.46 -0.04 -7.12
C TYR A 75 1.44 -1.14 -6.92
N TYR A 76 1.44 -2.06 -7.85
CA TYR A 76 0.73 -3.32 -7.79
C TYR A 76 1.75 -4.45 -7.91
N ARG A 77 1.72 -5.44 -7.03
CA ARG A 77 2.60 -6.60 -7.14
C ARG A 77 1.98 -7.66 -8.04
N LYS A 78 2.77 -8.11 -9.01
CA LYS A 78 2.39 -9.24 -9.86
C LYS A 78 3.20 -10.46 -9.43
N TYR A 79 2.51 -11.55 -9.10
CA TYR A 79 3.13 -12.81 -8.76
C TYR A 79 3.20 -13.72 -10.00
N ASP A 80 4.23 -13.50 -10.83
CA ASP A 80 4.57 -14.40 -11.96
C ASP A 80 5.78 -15.25 -11.55
N GLY A 81 5.60 -16.18 -10.61
CA GLY A 81 6.67 -17.03 -10.09
C GLY A 81 7.12 -16.67 -8.67
N ALA A 82 8.28 -17.18 -8.22
CA ALA A 82 8.73 -17.14 -6.83
C ALA A 82 9.10 -15.73 -6.29
N GLU A 83 9.27 -14.73 -7.17
CA GLU A 83 9.57 -13.34 -6.78
C GLU A 83 8.53 -12.39 -7.35
N GLY A 84 7.66 -11.83 -6.50
CA GLY A 84 6.72 -10.78 -6.89
C GLY A 84 7.45 -9.52 -7.37
N LYS A 85 7.27 -9.13 -8.63
CA LYS A 85 7.82 -7.87 -9.16
C LYS A 85 6.84 -6.72 -8.93
N GLU A 86 7.34 -5.64 -8.33
CA GLU A 86 6.59 -4.38 -8.25
C GLU A 86 6.43 -3.80 -9.66
N ARG A 87 5.18 -3.56 -10.04
CA ARG A 87 4.81 -2.89 -11.29
C ARG A 87 4.21 -1.53 -10.95
N ALA A 88 4.66 -0.47 -11.64
CA ALA A 88 4.02 0.83 -11.55
C ALA A 88 2.51 0.70 -11.86
N TRP A 89 1.69 1.44 -11.14
CA TRP A 89 0.24 1.42 -11.33
C TRP A 89 -0.13 1.86 -12.75
N PRO A 90 -0.84 1.04 -13.53
CA PRO A 90 -1.12 1.33 -14.94
C PRO A 90 -2.36 2.22 -15.06
N LEU A 91 -2.19 3.55 -15.03
CA LEU A 91 -3.29 4.49 -15.19
C LEU A 91 -3.65 4.67 -16.68
N ALA A 92 -4.94 4.49 -17.02
CA ALA A 92 -5.52 5.03 -18.23
C ALA A 92 -5.92 6.49 -17.95
N HIS A 93 -5.31 7.42 -18.65
CA HIS A 93 -5.32 8.84 -18.30
C HIS A 93 -6.68 9.54 -18.49
N LEU A 94 -7.54 8.99 -19.37
CA LEU A 94 -8.89 9.51 -19.54
C LEU A 94 -9.84 8.85 -18.53
N PRO A 95 -10.62 9.64 -17.76
CA PRO A 95 -11.61 9.10 -16.86
C PRO A 95 -12.82 8.55 -17.65
N LEU A 96 -13.47 7.54 -17.09
CA LEU A 96 -14.83 7.17 -17.49
C LEU A 96 -15.80 8.23 -16.99
N ILE A 97 -16.63 8.78 -17.87
CA ILE A 97 -17.61 9.82 -17.51
C ILE A 97 -19.01 9.20 -17.44
N LEU A 98 -19.70 9.42 -16.33
CA LEU A 98 -21.09 9.04 -16.10
C LEU A 98 -21.89 10.27 -15.70
N ASP A 99 -23.11 10.41 -16.19
CA ASP A 99 -23.99 11.47 -15.74
C ASP A 99 -24.71 11.10 -14.43
N GLU A 100 -25.22 12.11 -13.73
CA GLU A 100 -25.84 11.97 -12.41
C GLU A 100 -27.15 11.15 -12.46
N ALA A 101 -27.89 11.18 -13.56
CA ALA A 101 -29.14 10.42 -13.71
C ALA A 101 -28.87 8.92 -13.86
N GLU A 102 -27.90 8.58 -14.69
CA GLU A 102 -27.41 7.20 -14.86
C GLU A 102 -26.81 6.69 -13.53
N TRP A 103 -26.03 7.53 -12.85
CA TRP A 103 -25.44 7.20 -11.55
C TRP A 103 -26.51 6.91 -10.49
N LYS A 104 -27.61 7.64 -10.48
CA LYS A 104 -28.73 7.41 -9.57
C LYS A 104 -29.35 6.02 -9.75
N THR A 105 -29.47 5.54 -10.97
CA THR A 105 -29.95 4.18 -11.25
C THR A 105 -28.99 3.13 -10.68
N ILE A 106 -27.68 3.33 -10.91
CA ILE A 106 -26.64 2.46 -10.35
C ILE A 106 -26.71 2.44 -8.82
N THR A 107 -26.76 3.60 -8.17
CA THR A 107 -26.77 3.70 -6.71
C THR A 107 -28.00 3.04 -6.09
N THR A 108 -29.19 3.25 -6.67
CA THR A 108 -30.42 2.63 -6.18
C THR A 108 -30.37 1.12 -6.29
N GLY A 109 -29.92 0.60 -7.44
CA GLY A 109 -29.80 -0.85 -7.65
C GLY A 109 -28.73 -1.51 -6.78
N LEU A 110 -27.59 -0.83 -6.57
CA LEU A 110 -26.53 -1.36 -5.70
C LEU A 110 -26.92 -1.31 -4.22
N THR A 111 -27.69 -0.33 -3.79
CA THR A 111 -28.25 -0.28 -2.43
C THR A 111 -29.19 -1.44 -2.20
N GLN A 112 -30.12 -1.72 -3.14
CA GLN A 112 -31.00 -2.89 -3.07
C GLN A 112 -30.19 -4.19 -3.02
N ARG A 113 -29.16 -4.31 -3.85
CA ARG A 113 -28.31 -5.50 -3.89
C ARG A 113 -27.52 -5.71 -2.60
N ALA A 114 -26.96 -4.67 -2.03
CA ALA A 114 -26.22 -4.75 -0.77
C ALA A 114 -27.12 -5.22 0.39
N GLU A 115 -28.36 -4.71 0.47
CA GLU A 115 -29.33 -5.19 1.45
C GLU A 115 -29.77 -6.63 1.19
N LEU A 116 -29.92 -7.03 -0.07
CA LEU A 116 -30.22 -8.41 -0.43
C LEU A 116 -29.10 -9.36 0.03
N LEU A 117 -27.84 -9.02 -0.26
CA LEU A 117 -26.68 -9.82 0.13
C LEU A 117 -26.56 -9.93 1.65
N GLU A 118 -26.82 -8.86 2.40
CA GLU A 118 -26.89 -8.89 3.87
C GLU A 118 -27.93 -9.91 4.36
N LYS A 119 -29.15 -9.88 3.80
CA LYS A 119 -30.22 -10.83 4.17
C LYS A 119 -29.85 -12.28 3.85
N ILE A 120 -29.20 -12.51 2.71
CA ILE A 120 -28.76 -13.86 2.30
C ILE A 120 -27.71 -14.40 3.27
N VAL A 121 -26.64 -13.66 3.58
CA VAL A 121 -25.59 -14.11 4.48
C VAL A 121 -26.10 -14.29 5.91
N ALA A 122 -26.98 -13.40 6.37
CA ALA A 122 -27.61 -13.51 7.68
C ALA A 122 -28.49 -14.78 7.81
N ASP A 123 -29.16 -15.18 6.74
CA ASP A 123 -29.92 -16.43 6.71
C ASP A 123 -29.00 -17.67 6.68
N ILE A 124 -27.96 -17.65 5.82
CA ILE A 124 -27.02 -18.78 5.68
C ILE A 124 -26.32 -19.12 7.01
N TYR A 125 -25.91 -18.10 7.78
CA TYR A 125 -25.29 -18.29 9.09
C TYR A 125 -26.28 -18.27 10.28
N GLY A 126 -27.56 -18.01 10.00
CA GLY A 126 -28.64 -17.97 10.98
C GLY A 126 -29.60 -19.16 10.90
N ASN A 127 -30.86 -18.90 10.53
CA ASN A 127 -31.94 -19.89 10.54
C ASN A 127 -31.89 -20.86 9.36
N ASN A 128 -31.19 -20.50 8.27
CA ASN A 128 -31.08 -21.29 7.03
C ASN A 128 -32.46 -21.54 6.35
N ASP A 129 -33.34 -20.51 6.42
CA ASP A 129 -34.69 -20.56 5.86
C ASP A 129 -34.67 -20.64 4.33
N LEU A 130 -33.66 -20.09 3.67
CA LEU A 130 -33.49 -20.18 2.22
C LEU A 130 -33.36 -21.61 1.73
N VAL A 131 -32.68 -22.48 2.48
CA VAL A 131 -32.54 -23.91 2.19
C VAL A 131 -33.82 -24.65 2.52
N SER A 132 -34.40 -24.42 3.70
CA SER A 132 -35.60 -25.13 4.15
C SER A 132 -36.82 -24.83 3.26
N ARG A 133 -36.87 -23.63 2.66
CA ARG A 133 -37.92 -23.23 1.68
C ARG A 133 -37.59 -23.64 0.24
N GLY A 134 -36.46 -24.33 -0.01
CA GLY A 134 -36.03 -24.76 -1.34
C GLY A 134 -35.62 -23.60 -2.29
N LEU A 135 -35.31 -22.42 -1.75
CA LEU A 135 -34.89 -21.26 -2.53
C LEU A 135 -33.40 -21.28 -2.88
N LEU A 136 -32.61 -21.99 -2.06
CA LEU A 136 -31.18 -22.20 -2.27
C LEU A 136 -30.80 -23.67 -2.04
N PRO A 137 -30.17 -24.34 -3.00
CA PRO A 137 -29.71 -25.71 -2.84
C PRO A 137 -28.68 -25.85 -1.71
N PRO A 138 -28.81 -26.84 -0.81
CA PRO A 138 -27.87 -27.03 0.31
C PRO A 138 -26.44 -27.33 -0.12
N GLU A 139 -26.23 -27.90 -1.30
CA GLU A 139 -24.91 -28.20 -1.86
C GLU A 139 -24.09 -26.94 -2.12
N LEU A 140 -24.74 -25.83 -2.48
CA LEU A 140 -24.05 -24.54 -2.71
C LEU A 140 -23.47 -23.94 -1.44
N ILE A 141 -23.99 -24.33 -0.28
CA ILE A 141 -23.49 -23.94 1.03
C ILE A 141 -22.49 -25.00 1.53
N ALA A 142 -22.92 -26.27 1.59
CA ALA A 142 -22.18 -27.35 2.25
C ALA A 142 -20.84 -27.69 1.60
N ARG A 143 -20.72 -27.52 0.25
CA ARG A 143 -19.52 -27.78 -0.54
C ARG A 143 -18.65 -26.56 -0.77
N ASN A 144 -19.08 -25.40 -0.30
CA ASN A 144 -18.38 -24.13 -0.53
C ASN A 144 -17.25 -23.95 0.48
N GLU A 145 -16.03 -23.75 0.01
CA GLU A 145 -14.86 -23.50 0.87
C GLU A 145 -14.97 -22.19 1.64
N GLU A 146 -15.74 -21.22 1.12
CA GLU A 146 -16.03 -19.96 1.79
C GLU A 146 -17.07 -20.06 2.92
N PHE A 147 -17.74 -21.22 3.05
CA PHE A 147 -18.66 -21.49 4.15
C PHE A 147 -17.91 -21.91 5.41
N LEU A 148 -17.76 -20.99 6.34
CA LEU A 148 -17.03 -21.20 7.58
C LEU A 148 -17.95 -21.77 8.67
N ARG A 149 -17.95 -23.10 8.84
CA ARG A 149 -18.80 -23.80 9.81
C ARG A 149 -18.68 -23.27 11.25
N PRO A 150 -17.48 -22.88 11.76
CA PRO A 150 -17.35 -22.30 13.11
C PRO A 150 -18.11 -21.00 13.32
N MET A 151 -18.54 -20.34 12.24
CA MET A 151 -19.28 -19.06 12.31
C MET A 151 -20.82 -19.22 12.32
N VAL A 152 -21.33 -20.44 12.17
CA VAL A 152 -22.78 -20.71 12.16
C VAL A 152 -23.39 -20.36 13.51
N GLY A 153 -24.49 -19.61 13.50
CA GLY A 153 -25.22 -19.18 14.71
C GLY A 153 -24.61 -17.93 15.39
N ILE A 154 -23.48 -17.43 14.92
CA ILE A 154 -22.85 -16.22 15.49
C ILE A 154 -23.48 -14.99 14.85
N LYS A 155 -23.99 -14.09 15.72
CA LYS A 155 -24.47 -12.77 15.30
C LYS A 155 -23.30 -11.78 15.40
N PRO A 156 -22.95 -11.08 14.33
CA PRO A 156 -21.90 -10.06 14.39
C PRO A 156 -22.16 -9.01 15.46
N ALA A 157 -21.13 -8.65 16.22
CA ALA A 157 -21.26 -7.68 17.32
C ALA A 157 -21.70 -6.28 16.84
N SER A 158 -21.43 -5.94 15.58
CA SER A 158 -21.90 -4.73 14.91
C SER A 158 -23.39 -4.76 14.53
N GLY A 159 -24.04 -5.93 14.60
CA GLY A 159 -25.41 -6.15 14.14
C GLY A 159 -25.55 -6.48 12.64
N HIS A 160 -24.48 -6.41 11.86
CA HIS A 160 -24.46 -6.65 10.41
C HIS A 160 -23.27 -7.49 9.98
N PHE A 161 -23.47 -8.33 8.95
CA PHE A 161 -22.41 -9.13 8.33
C PHE A 161 -21.57 -8.30 7.35
N LEU A 162 -22.23 -7.37 6.64
CA LEU A 162 -21.62 -6.58 5.58
C LEU A 162 -21.57 -5.09 5.94
N HIS A 163 -20.38 -4.52 5.81
CA HIS A 163 -20.13 -3.09 6.03
C HIS A 163 -19.45 -2.41 4.85
N PHE A 164 -18.72 -3.19 4.03
CA PHE A 164 -18.00 -2.67 2.88
C PHE A 164 -18.04 -3.68 1.74
N CYS A 165 -18.68 -3.31 0.64
CA CYS A 165 -18.81 -4.16 -0.53
C CYS A 165 -18.25 -3.47 -1.77
N ALA A 166 -17.88 -4.25 -2.78
CA ALA A 166 -17.66 -3.74 -4.11
C ALA A 166 -18.45 -4.58 -5.13
N PHE A 167 -18.86 -3.93 -6.21
CA PHE A 167 -19.65 -4.52 -7.27
C PHE A 167 -18.95 -4.32 -8.60
N GLU A 168 -18.84 -5.39 -9.37
CA GLU A 168 -18.35 -5.34 -10.74
C GLU A 168 -19.53 -5.15 -11.68
N LEU A 169 -19.51 -4.08 -12.44
CA LEU A 169 -20.56 -3.74 -13.40
C LEU A 169 -20.03 -3.77 -14.82
N GLY A 170 -20.87 -4.17 -15.74
CA GLY A 170 -20.65 -4.06 -17.18
C GLY A 170 -21.90 -3.53 -17.84
N ARG A 171 -21.76 -2.78 -18.95
CA ARG A 171 -22.92 -2.37 -19.74
C ARG A 171 -23.34 -3.51 -20.65
N GLY A 172 -24.59 -3.92 -20.52
CA GLY A 172 -25.20 -4.98 -21.32
C GLY A 172 -25.53 -4.52 -22.77
N PRO A 173 -25.95 -5.46 -23.60
CA PRO A 173 -26.30 -5.20 -25.00
C PRO A 173 -27.47 -4.22 -25.18
N ASP A 174 -28.34 -4.13 -24.18
CA ASP A 174 -29.50 -3.23 -24.09
C ASP A 174 -29.12 -1.80 -23.68
N GLY A 175 -27.82 -1.57 -23.41
CA GLY A 175 -27.30 -0.29 -22.93
C GLY A 175 -27.48 -0.07 -21.41
N GLY A 176 -28.14 -0.98 -20.70
CA GLY A 176 -28.28 -0.96 -19.24
C GLY A 176 -27.06 -1.50 -18.49
N TRP A 177 -26.95 -1.18 -17.20
CA TRP A 177 -25.89 -1.71 -16.33
C TRP A 177 -26.29 -3.06 -15.75
N TRP A 178 -25.37 -4.01 -15.80
CA TRP A 178 -25.51 -5.37 -15.28
C TRP A 178 -24.46 -5.64 -14.21
N VAL A 179 -24.84 -6.40 -13.17
CA VAL A 179 -23.90 -6.85 -12.15
C VAL A 179 -23.23 -8.13 -12.66
N LEU A 180 -21.92 -8.06 -12.81
CA LEU A 180 -21.05 -9.17 -13.24
C LEU A 180 -20.60 -10.01 -12.05
N GLY A 181 -20.53 -9.42 -10.86
CA GLY A 181 -20.14 -10.10 -9.63
C GLY A 181 -20.09 -9.19 -8.43
N ASP A 182 -20.18 -9.81 -7.27
CA ASP A 182 -20.11 -9.18 -5.96
C ASP A 182 -18.75 -9.41 -5.31
N ARG A 183 -18.33 -8.48 -4.47
CA ARG A 183 -17.12 -8.57 -3.65
C ARG A 183 -17.49 -8.20 -2.23
N THR A 184 -17.52 -9.19 -1.36
CA THR A 184 -18.00 -9.06 0.02
C THR A 184 -17.01 -9.61 1.05
N GLN A 185 -15.99 -10.36 0.62
CA GLN A 185 -15.00 -10.91 1.53
C GLN A 185 -14.04 -9.81 2.03
N ALA A 186 -13.19 -9.32 1.16
CA ALA A 186 -12.21 -8.26 1.44
C ALA A 186 -12.01 -7.38 0.18
N PRO A 187 -13.02 -6.60 -0.24
CA PRO A 187 -12.98 -5.86 -1.50
C PRO A 187 -11.81 -4.89 -1.55
N SER A 188 -10.96 -5.00 -2.56
CA SER A 188 -9.82 -4.12 -2.81
C SER A 188 -10.11 -3.10 -3.90
N GLY A 189 -9.30 -2.02 -3.95
CA GLY A 189 -9.33 -1.03 -5.02
C GLY A 189 -9.87 0.34 -4.63
N ALA A 190 -10.51 0.51 -3.46
CA ALA A 190 -11.07 1.80 -3.04
C ALA A 190 -9.98 2.87 -2.83
N GLY A 191 -8.82 2.49 -2.30
CA GLY A 191 -7.67 3.36 -2.18
C GLY A 191 -7.04 3.69 -3.53
N PHE A 192 -7.03 2.74 -4.46
CA PHE A 192 -6.60 3.00 -5.83
C PHE A 192 -7.57 3.91 -6.58
N ALA A 193 -8.90 3.81 -6.34
CA ALA A 193 -9.87 4.76 -6.89
C ALA A 193 -9.57 6.20 -6.44
N LEU A 194 -9.20 6.38 -5.17
CA LEU A 194 -8.83 7.69 -4.62
C LEU A 194 -7.52 8.21 -5.24
N GLU A 195 -6.49 7.36 -5.41
CA GLU A 195 -5.23 7.76 -6.06
C GLU A 195 -5.40 8.04 -7.55
N ASN A 196 -6.22 7.27 -8.28
CA ASN A 196 -6.58 7.56 -9.65
C ASN A 196 -7.21 8.96 -9.74
N ARG A 197 -8.17 9.28 -8.84
CA ARG A 197 -8.80 10.59 -8.76
C ARG A 197 -7.77 11.71 -8.53
N VAL A 198 -6.80 11.51 -7.65
CA VAL A 198 -5.75 12.51 -7.39
C VAL A 198 -4.85 12.69 -8.61
N ALA A 199 -4.39 11.60 -9.24
CA ALA A 199 -3.52 11.65 -10.41
C ALA A 199 -4.23 12.31 -11.62
N THR A 200 -5.46 11.89 -11.91
CA THR A 200 -6.25 12.42 -13.02
C THR A 200 -6.62 13.89 -12.80
N THR A 201 -7.01 14.27 -11.58
CA THR A 201 -7.30 15.66 -11.23
C THR A 201 -6.06 16.56 -11.37
N ARG A 202 -4.85 16.07 -11.04
CA ARG A 202 -3.61 16.84 -11.26
C ARG A 202 -3.30 17.05 -12.73
N ALA A 203 -3.55 16.04 -13.58
CA ALA A 203 -3.36 16.17 -15.02
C ALA A 203 -4.39 17.10 -15.68
N LEU A 204 -5.64 17.03 -15.23
CA LEU A 204 -6.80 17.69 -15.84
C LEU A 204 -7.51 18.66 -14.87
N SER A 205 -6.75 19.38 -14.04
CA SER A 205 -7.29 20.21 -12.94
C SER A 205 -8.24 21.31 -13.39
N ASP A 206 -7.93 21.95 -14.51
CA ASP A 206 -8.76 22.99 -15.16
C ASP A 206 -10.07 22.44 -15.71
N ILE A 207 -10.06 21.21 -16.25
CA ILE A 207 -11.24 20.50 -16.75
C ILE A 207 -12.09 20.00 -15.59
N TYR A 208 -11.46 19.33 -14.63
CA TYR A 208 -12.11 18.80 -13.43
C TYR A 208 -12.90 19.86 -12.67
N GLY A 209 -12.34 21.07 -12.54
CA GLY A 209 -12.99 22.20 -11.87
C GLY A 209 -14.25 22.69 -12.57
N LYS A 210 -14.34 22.52 -13.91
CA LYS A 210 -15.49 22.96 -14.73
C LYS A 210 -16.61 21.93 -14.83
N MET A 211 -16.28 20.64 -14.70
CA MET A 211 -17.21 19.53 -14.94
C MET A 211 -18.07 19.14 -13.73
N HIS A 212 -18.00 19.85 -12.62
CA HIS A 212 -18.79 19.58 -11.41
C HIS A 212 -18.75 18.09 -10.97
N VAL A 213 -17.56 17.51 -10.92
CA VAL A 213 -17.35 16.10 -10.56
C VAL A 213 -17.59 15.85 -9.09
N HIS A 214 -18.40 14.85 -8.74
CA HIS A 214 -18.65 14.44 -7.35
C HIS A 214 -17.36 14.02 -6.62
N ARG A 215 -17.26 14.39 -5.34
CA ARG A 215 -16.08 14.17 -4.51
C ARG A 215 -16.14 12.80 -3.81
N LEU A 216 -15.02 12.08 -3.77
CA LEU A 216 -14.93 10.78 -3.07
C LEU A 216 -14.76 10.91 -1.56
N ALA A 217 -14.29 12.06 -1.07
CA ALA A 217 -13.97 12.27 0.34
C ALA A 217 -15.17 12.03 1.29
N GLY A 218 -16.38 12.37 0.86
CA GLY A 218 -17.61 12.15 1.63
C GLY A 218 -17.83 10.68 1.96
N PHE A 219 -17.69 9.81 0.98
CA PHE A 219 -17.83 8.36 1.17
C PHE A 219 -16.86 7.82 2.23
N PHE A 220 -15.61 8.20 2.17
CA PHE A 220 -14.60 7.76 3.13
C PHE A 220 -14.82 8.34 4.53
N ARG A 221 -15.27 9.61 4.63
CA ARG A 221 -15.64 10.22 5.90
C ARG A 221 -16.80 9.46 6.55
N ASP A 222 -17.87 9.22 5.81
CA ASP A 222 -19.08 8.58 6.31
C ASP A 222 -18.79 7.14 6.74
N PHE A 223 -17.96 6.43 6.01
CA PHE A 223 -17.49 5.08 6.39
C PHE A 223 -16.59 5.10 7.63
N ARG A 224 -15.64 6.03 7.72
CA ARG A 224 -14.81 6.22 8.93
C ARG A 224 -15.69 6.47 10.16
N ASP A 225 -16.65 7.36 10.02
CA ASP A 225 -17.53 7.75 11.12
C ASP A 225 -18.44 6.58 11.52
N ALA A 226 -18.88 5.76 10.56
CA ALA A 226 -19.62 4.53 10.82
C ALA A 226 -18.79 3.51 11.61
N LEU A 227 -17.53 3.26 11.21
CA LEU A 227 -16.64 2.34 11.93
C LEU A 227 -16.34 2.84 13.36
N ASN A 228 -16.09 4.13 13.53
CA ASN A 228 -15.92 4.73 14.84
C ASN A 228 -17.19 4.64 15.71
N GLY A 229 -18.38 4.69 15.08
CA GLY A 229 -19.65 4.51 15.78
C GLY A 229 -19.93 3.08 16.23
N ILE A 230 -19.32 2.07 15.62
CA ILE A 230 -19.38 0.67 16.04
C ILE A 230 -18.47 0.42 17.26
N ALA A 231 -17.38 1.18 17.41
CA ALA A 231 -16.47 1.05 18.55
C ALA A 231 -17.23 1.37 19.85
N ARG A 232 -17.41 0.35 20.72
CA ARG A 232 -18.29 0.41 21.91
C ARG A 232 -17.73 1.22 23.08
N ASP A 233 -16.39 1.37 23.15
CA ASP A 233 -15.70 2.02 24.27
C ASP A 233 -15.04 3.31 23.82
N ALA A 234 -14.93 4.28 24.73
CA ALA A 234 -14.21 5.54 24.50
C ALA A 234 -12.73 5.31 24.11
N ASP A 235 -12.15 4.18 24.53
CA ASP A 235 -10.81 3.71 24.19
C ASP A 235 -10.80 2.68 23.04
N GLY A 236 -11.97 2.32 22.51
CA GLY A 236 -12.12 1.36 21.42
C GLY A 236 -11.41 1.82 20.16
N ARG A 237 -10.51 0.99 19.62
CA ARG A 237 -9.70 1.32 18.46
C ARG A 237 -10.22 0.62 17.23
N VAL A 238 -10.15 1.34 16.10
CA VAL A 238 -10.38 0.79 14.77
C VAL A 238 -9.02 0.46 14.15
N GLY A 239 -8.85 -0.80 13.71
CA GLY A 239 -7.67 -1.27 13.01
C GLY A 239 -8.00 -1.77 11.61
N ILE A 240 -7.03 -1.68 10.71
CA ILE A 240 -7.03 -2.36 9.41
C ILE A 240 -6.09 -3.55 9.52
N LEU A 241 -6.63 -4.77 9.39
CA LEU A 241 -5.86 -6.00 9.41
C LEU A 241 -5.36 -6.33 8.00
N THR A 242 -4.06 -6.22 7.79
CA THR A 242 -3.40 -6.49 6.51
C THR A 242 -2.63 -7.80 6.56
N PRO A 243 -2.52 -8.55 5.43
CA PRO A 243 -1.60 -9.69 5.31
C PRO A 243 -0.12 -9.28 5.25
N GLY A 244 0.19 -7.98 5.29
CA GLY A 244 1.56 -7.45 5.27
C GLY A 244 2.08 -7.07 3.89
N ILE A 245 3.35 -6.65 3.86
CA ILE A 245 4.03 -6.04 2.70
C ILE A 245 4.08 -6.94 1.45
N HIS A 246 3.93 -8.26 1.63
CA HIS A 246 3.93 -9.20 0.50
C HIS A 246 2.57 -9.29 -0.21
N ASN A 247 1.52 -8.67 0.32
CA ASN A 247 0.23 -8.63 -0.36
C ASN A 247 0.28 -7.67 -1.56
N GLU A 248 -0.39 -8.04 -2.65
CA GLU A 248 -0.44 -7.25 -3.91
C GLU A 248 -1.06 -5.87 -3.73
N THR A 249 -1.96 -5.70 -2.76
CA THR A 249 -2.68 -4.45 -2.48
C THR A 249 -2.22 -3.77 -1.18
N TYR A 250 -1.05 -4.13 -0.62
CA TYR A 250 -0.55 -3.55 0.63
C TYR A 250 -0.44 -2.02 0.58
N PHE A 251 -0.06 -1.46 -0.58
CA PHE A 251 -0.07 -0.01 -0.78
C PHE A 251 -1.43 0.61 -0.40
N GLU A 252 -2.51 0.03 -0.91
CA GLU A 252 -3.88 0.49 -0.62
C GLU A 252 -4.19 0.44 0.87
N HIS A 253 -3.79 -0.65 1.56
CA HIS A 253 -4.06 -0.81 3.00
C HIS A 253 -3.37 0.28 3.82
N ALA A 254 -2.09 0.53 3.57
CA ALA A 254 -1.31 1.58 4.23
C ALA A 254 -1.83 2.99 3.89
N TYR A 255 -2.22 3.20 2.64
CA TYR A 255 -2.76 4.47 2.17
C TYR A 255 -4.09 4.81 2.86
N ILE A 256 -5.04 3.87 2.89
CA ILE A 256 -6.35 4.07 3.53
C ILE A 256 -6.18 4.21 5.06
N ALA A 257 -5.30 3.42 5.69
CA ALA A 257 -5.04 3.54 7.13
C ALA A 257 -4.59 4.96 7.48
N ARG A 258 -3.64 5.51 6.73
CA ARG A 258 -3.18 6.89 6.90
C ARG A 258 -4.28 7.91 6.58
N TYR A 259 -5.05 7.69 5.50
CA TYR A 259 -6.09 8.61 5.05
C TYR A 259 -7.24 8.74 6.06
N LEU A 260 -7.63 7.62 6.69
CA LEU A 260 -8.71 7.57 7.68
C LEU A 260 -8.24 7.76 9.13
N GLY A 261 -6.93 7.69 9.39
CA GLY A 261 -6.35 7.75 10.73
C GLY A 261 -6.51 6.45 11.54
N PHE A 262 -6.66 5.30 10.87
CA PHE A 262 -6.75 3.97 11.50
C PHE A 262 -5.37 3.35 11.70
N MET A 263 -5.28 2.41 12.64
CA MET A 263 -4.05 1.61 12.84
C MET A 263 -3.94 0.58 11.71
N LEU A 264 -2.77 0.49 11.09
CA LEU A 264 -2.43 -0.64 10.21
C LEU A 264 -1.81 -1.74 11.06
N LEU A 265 -2.41 -2.92 11.04
CA LEU A 265 -2.06 -4.06 11.90
C LEU A 265 -1.87 -5.31 11.04
N GLU A 266 -0.90 -6.13 11.41
CA GLU A 266 -0.73 -7.50 10.93
C GLU A 266 -1.20 -8.49 12.01
N GLY A 267 -1.40 -9.77 11.67
CA GLY A 267 -1.89 -10.75 12.63
C GLY A 267 -1.01 -10.91 13.87
N GLU A 268 0.30 -10.74 13.71
CA GLU A 268 1.28 -10.79 14.81
C GLU A 268 1.24 -9.59 15.76
N ASP A 269 0.67 -8.45 15.32
CA ASP A 269 0.45 -7.29 16.20
C ASP A 269 -0.68 -7.55 17.21
N LEU A 270 -1.51 -8.57 16.97
CA LEU A 270 -2.70 -8.88 17.73
C LEU A 270 -2.48 -10.08 18.65
N VAL A 271 -3.21 -10.10 19.75
CA VAL A 271 -3.32 -11.23 20.67
C VAL A 271 -4.75 -11.27 21.22
N VAL A 272 -5.26 -12.48 21.44
CA VAL A 272 -6.52 -12.66 22.16
C VAL A 272 -6.18 -12.94 23.62
N ASP A 273 -6.55 -12.02 24.48
CA ASP A 273 -6.37 -12.12 25.95
C ASP A 273 -7.73 -12.08 26.64
N ASN A 274 -8.05 -13.12 27.43
CA ASN A 274 -9.33 -13.26 28.12
C ASN A 274 -10.54 -13.05 27.18
N GLY A 275 -10.47 -13.54 25.95
CA GLY A 275 -11.53 -13.40 24.94
C GLY A 275 -11.62 -12.03 24.27
N GLN A 276 -10.73 -11.09 24.60
CA GLN A 276 -10.64 -9.78 23.96
C GLN A 276 -9.49 -9.70 22.98
N VAL A 277 -9.71 -9.08 21.83
CA VAL A 277 -8.64 -8.81 20.87
C VAL A 277 -7.87 -7.55 21.31
N MET A 278 -6.59 -7.73 21.56
CA MET A 278 -5.68 -6.69 21.99
C MET A 278 -4.58 -6.46 20.97
N VAL A 279 -4.17 -5.23 20.79
CA VAL A 279 -2.95 -4.88 20.03
C VAL A 279 -1.77 -4.74 20.97
N ARG A 280 -0.64 -5.36 20.62
CA ARG A 280 0.64 -5.20 21.30
C ARG A 280 1.22 -3.83 21.00
N THR A 281 1.38 -3.00 22.00
CA THR A 281 1.93 -1.64 21.84
C THR A 281 3.08 -1.39 22.78
N VAL A 282 3.88 -0.39 22.46
CA VAL A 282 4.97 0.07 23.36
C VAL A 282 4.48 0.57 24.74
N SER A 283 3.17 0.68 24.94
CA SER A 283 2.53 1.03 26.21
C SER A 283 1.71 -0.14 26.80
N GLY A 284 2.05 -1.38 26.43
CA GLY A 284 1.33 -2.59 26.81
C GLY A 284 0.16 -2.92 25.87
N LEU A 285 -0.63 -3.92 26.26
CA LEU A 285 -1.79 -4.36 25.49
C LEU A 285 -2.91 -3.31 25.51
N LYS A 286 -3.51 -3.08 24.35
CA LYS A 286 -4.63 -2.14 24.19
C LYS A 286 -5.77 -2.79 23.42
N PRO A 287 -7.05 -2.60 23.82
CA PRO A 287 -8.18 -3.23 23.16
C PRO A 287 -8.38 -2.73 21.73
N VAL A 288 -8.81 -3.63 20.84
CA VAL A 288 -9.28 -3.34 19.48
C VAL A 288 -10.75 -3.74 19.40
N SER A 289 -11.63 -2.80 19.11
CA SER A 289 -13.09 -3.02 19.08
C SER A 289 -13.63 -3.27 17.68
N VAL A 290 -12.98 -2.72 16.65
CA VAL A 290 -13.35 -2.88 15.25
C VAL A 290 -12.14 -3.21 14.42
N LEU A 291 -12.25 -4.24 13.59
CA LEU A 291 -11.17 -4.69 12.71
C LEU A 291 -11.64 -4.75 11.26
N TRP A 292 -11.18 -3.82 10.44
CA TRP A 292 -11.41 -3.88 9.00
C TRP A 292 -10.40 -4.83 8.36
N ARG A 293 -10.87 -6.02 8.08
CA ARG A 293 -10.09 -7.13 7.54
C ARG A 293 -9.77 -6.93 6.06
N ARG A 294 -8.49 -7.15 5.70
CA ARG A 294 -8.00 -7.13 4.32
C ARG A 294 -7.36 -8.46 3.92
N LEU A 295 -7.55 -9.49 4.71
CA LEU A 295 -7.17 -10.87 4.44
C LEU A 295 -8.42 -11.73 4.27
N ASP A 296 -8.31 -12.84 3.55
CA ASP A 296 -9.43 -13.77 3.38
C ASP A 296 -9.80 -14.42 4.70
N ALA A 297 -11.11 -14.63 4.88
CA ALA A 297 -11.66 -15.07 6.16
C ALA A 297 -11.05 -16.39 6.67
N GLY A 298 -10.76 -17.34 5.78
CA GLY A 298 -10.12 -18.61 6.13
C GLY A 298 -8.77 -18.45 6.83
N PHE A 299 -8.03 -17.37 6.59
CA PHE A 299 -6.73 -17.11 7.21
C PHE A 299 -6.83 -16.34 8.55
N ALA A 300 -8.02 -15.95 9.00
CA ALA A 300 -8.17 -15.09 10.16
C ALA A 300 -7.78 -15.75 11.49
N ASP A 301 -7.92 -17.08 11.60
CA ASP A 301 -7.59 -17.83 12.82
C ASP A 301 -6.98 -19.22 12.46
N PRO A 302 -5.69 -19.46 12.79
CA PRO A 302 -5.05 -20.76 12.53
C PRO A 302 -5.58 -21.90 13.42
N LEU A 303 -6.26 -21.62 14.53
CA LEU A 303 -6.76 -22.64 15.45
C LEU A 303 -8.08 -23.25 14.99
N GLU A 304 -8.99 -22.45 14.44
CA GLU A 304 -10.33 -22.91 14.07
C GLU A 304 -10.62 -22.91 12.57
N LEU A 305 -9.77 -22.24 11.75
CA LEU A 305 -9.96 -22.11 10.32
C LEU A 305 -8.81 -22.79 9.56
N ARG A 306 -7.95 -22.02 8.89
CA ARG A 306 -6.82 -22.60 8.14
C ARG A 306 -5.59 -22.79 9.03
N THR A 307 -5.21 -24.02 9.29
CA THR A 307 -4.08 -24.39 10.15
C THR A 307 -2.70 -23.97 9.62
N ASP A 308 -2.60 -23.68 8.32
CA ASP A 308 -1.40 -23.19 7.65
C ASP A 308 -1.30 -21.65 7.62
N SER A 309 -2.23 -20.95 8.27
CA SER A 309 -2.21 -19.50 8.33
C SER A 309 -1.10 -18.97 9.24
N HIS A 310 -0.22 -18.13 8.68
CA HIS A 310 0.79 -17.36 9.40
C HIS A 310 0.46 -15.87 9.51
N ILE A 311 -0.72 -15.45 8.99
CA ILE A 311 -1.16 -14.05 8.91
C ILE A 311 -2.40 -13.76 9.75
N GLY A 312 -3.00 -14.79 10.34
CA GLY A 312 -4.15 -14.68 11.24
C GLY A 312 -3.73 -14.57 12.70
N THR A 313 -4.71 -14.31 13.56
CA THR A 313 -4.53 -14.20 15.01
C THR A 313 -5.18 -15.39 15.71
N PRO A 314 -4.41 -16.22 16.43
CA PRO A 314 -4.97 -17.37 17.17
C PRO A 314 -6.05 -16.92 18.17
N GLY A 315 -7.22 -17.59 18.18
CA GLY A 315 -8.35 -17.28 19.03
C GLY A 315 -9.28 -16.17 18.54
N MET A 316 -9.06 -15.67 17.32
CA MET A 316 -9.93 -14.63 16.71
C MET A 316 -11.38 -15.11 16.59
N ALA A 317 -11.61 -16.37 16.20
CA ALA A 317 -12.96 -16.94 16.06
C ALA A 317 -13.70 -16.95 17.41
N GLU A 318 -13.00 -17.28 18.50
CA GLU A 318 -13.58 -17.25 19.85
C GLU A 318 -13.91 -15.81 20.29
N ALA A 319 -13.02 -14.85 20.05
CA ALA A 319 -13.30 -13.44 20.35
C ALA A 319 -14.53 -12.91 19.59
N ILE A 320 -14.70 -13.31 18.33
CA ILE A 320 -15.90 -12.98 17.54
C ILE A 320 -17.15 -13.63 18.15
N ARG A 321 -17.07 -14.89 18.55
CA ARG A 321 -18.17 -15.65 19.18
C ARG A 321 -18.63 -15.00 20.48
N GLN A 322 -17.69 -14.50 21.28
CA GLN A 322 -17.98 -13.73 22.49
C GLN A 322 -18.50 -12.31 22.23
N GLY A 323 -18.48 -11.85 20.99
CA GLY A 323 -18.91 -10.50 20.61
C GLY A 323 -17.99 -9.39 21.11
N SER A 324 -16.73 -9.71 21.43
CA SER A 324 -15.73 -8.74 21.92
C SER A 324 -15.16 -7.85 20.82
N ILE A 325 -15.27 -8.27 19.55
CA ILE A 325 -14.77 -7.54 18.38
C ILE A 325 -15.80 -7.53 17.25
N SER A 326 -15.86 -6.42 16.52
CA SER A 326 -16.59 -6.30 15.26
C SER A 326 -15.62 -6.44 14.09
N VAL A 327 -15.76 -7.49 13.29
CA VAL A 327 -14.94 -7.71 12.08
C VAL A 327 -15.71 -7.24 10.86
N VAL A 328 -15.08 -6.46 10.01
CA VAL A 328 -15.64 -5.84 8.80
C VAL A 328 -14.92 -6.39 7.56
N ASN A 329 -15.59 -7.12 6.67
CA ASN A 329 -16.88 -7.78 6.81
C ASN A 329 -16.73 -9.02 7.69
N ALA A 330 -17.86 -9.53 8.21
CA ALA A 330 -17.87 -10.72 9.03
C ALA A 330 -17.20 -11.91 8.33
N LEU A 331 -16.59 -12.80 9.12
CA LEU A 331 -16.01 -14.04 8.58
C LEU A 331 -17.11 -14.88 7.94
N GLY A 332 -16.79 -15.43 6.75
CA GLY A 332 -17.74 -16.23 5.95
C GLY A 332 -18.55 -15.41 4.93
N SER A 333 -18.42 -14.07 4.90
CA SER A 333 -19.08 -13.25 3.87
C SER A 333 -18.65 -13.60 2.43
N GLY A 334 -17.49 -14.26 2.25
CA GLY A 334 -17.00 -14.71 0.94
C GLY A 334 -17.91 -15.65 0.18
N ILE A 335 -18.78 -16.37 0.88
CA ILE A 335 -19.78 -17.26 0.25
C ILE A 335 -20.66 -16.54 -0.78
N LEU A 336 -20.90 -15.24 -0.57
CA LEU A 336 -21.72 -14.41 -1.47
C LEU A 336 -21.05 -14.12 -2.82
N GLU A 337 -19.75 -14.28 -2.91
CA GLU A 337 -18.97 -14.07 -4.16
C GLU A 337 -19.04 -15.26 -5.11
N THR A 338 -19.65 -16.35 -4.68
CA THR A 338 -19.73 -17.60 -5.43
C THR A 338 -20.50 -17.44 -6.73
N ARG A 339 -19.93 -17.84 -7.87
CA ARG A 339 -20.56 -17.69 -9.20
C ARG A 339 -21.93 -18.34 -9.27
N ALA A 340 -22.10 -19.54 -8.71
CA ALA A 340 -23.37 -20.24 -8.74
C ALA A 340 -24.50 -19.48 -8.03
N LEU A 341 -24.19 -18.65 -7.03
CA LEU A 341 -25.20 -17.85 -6.33
C LEU A 341 -25.89 -16.86 -7.26
N SER A 342 -25.20 -16.38 -8.29
CA SER A 342 -25.76 -15.46 -9.29
C SER A 342 -26.99 -16.02 -10.01
N ALA A 343 -27.08 -17.37 -10.19
CA ALA A 343 -28.23 -18.02 -10.79
C ALA A 343 -29.53 -17.89 -9.96
N PHE A 344 -29.40 -17.71 -8.64
CA PHE A 344 -30.51 -17.65 -7.71
C PHE A 344 -30.90 -16.21 -7.33
N MET A 345 -30.06 -15.22 -7.64
CA MET A 345 -30.24 -13.82 -7.20
C MET A 345 -31.62 -13.22 -7.55
N PRO A 346 -32.20 -13.43 -8.76
CA PRO A 346 -33.52 -12.88 -9.06
C PRO A 346 -34.62 -13.47 -8.15
N ASN A 347 -34.58 -14.78 -7.93
CA ASN A 347 -35.57 -15.46 -7.08
C ASN A 347 -35.40 -15.10 -5.60
N LEU A 348 -34.14 -14.97 -5.13
CA LEU A 348 -33.83 -14.55 -3.77
C LEU A 348 -34.27 -13.11 -3.53
N CYS A 349 -34.07 -12.20 -4.51
CA CYS A 349 -34.55 -10.82 -4.43
C CYS A 349 -36.07 -10.79 -4.23
N ARG A 350 -36.84 -11.43 -5.09
CA ARG A 350 -38.29 -11.51 -4.92
C ARG A 350 -38.72 -12.11 -3.59
N ALA A 351 -38.08 -13.18 -3.17
CA ALA A 351 -38.45 -13.91 -1.95
C ALA A 351 -38.15 -13.15 -0.65
N LEU A 352 -37.07 -12.36 -0.63
CA LEU A 352 -36.60 -11.65 0.56
C LEU A 352 -36.96 -10.16 0.62
N THR A 353 -37.23 -9.55 -0.54
CA THR A 353 -37.56 -8.11 -0.60
C THR A 353 -38.97 -7.84 -1.15
N GLY A 354 -39.54 -8.79 -1.87
CA GLY A 354 -40.83 -8.57 -2.60
C GLY A 354 -40.65 -7.80 -3.91
N GLU A 355 -39.43 -7.53 -4.33
CA GLU A 355 -39.08 -6.67 -5.47
C GLU A 355 -38.26 -7.43 -6.53
N GLU A 356 -38.32 -6.95 -7.78
CA GLU A 356 -37.39 -7.40 -8.82
C GLU A 356 -36.02 -6.70 -8.65
N PRO A 357 -34.92 -7.34 -9.08
CA PRO A 357 -33.63 -6.67 -9.11
C PRO A 357 -33.64 -5.45 -10.05
N ILE A 358 -33.27 -4.28 -9.53
CA ILE A 358 -33.15 -3.04 -10.33
C ILE A 358 -31.99 -3.17 -11.34
N LEU A 359 -30.88 -3.75 -10.90
CA LEU A 359 -29.76 -4.09 -11.78
C LEU A 359 -29.78 -5.60 -12.02
N PRO A 360 -29.94 -6.06 -13.28
CA PRO A 360 -29.89 -7.46 -13.61
C PRO A 360 -28.49 -8.04 -13.33
N THR A 361 -28.47 -9.33 -13.03
CA THR A 361 -27.22 -10.11 -12.90
C THR A 361 -26.91 -10.77 -14.24
N ILE A 362 -25.63 -11.00 -14.54
CA ILE A 362 -25.21 -11.82 -15.69
C ILE A 362 -25.96 -13.14 -15.73
N ALA A 363 -26.49 -13.51 -16.89
CA ALA A 363 -27.25 -14.73 -17.06
C ALA A 363 -26.36 -15.95 -16.69
N THR A 364 -26.77 -16.67 -15.67
CA THR A 364 -26.01 -17.77 -15.06
C THR A 364 -26.91 -18.97 -14.83
N TRP A 365 -26.44 -20.16 -15.21
CA TRP A 365 -27.11 -21.45 -14.98
C TRP A 365 -26.21 -22.34 -14.12
N TRP A 366 -26.71 -22.73 -12.96
CA TRP A 366 -26.01 -23.71 -12.14
C TRP A 366 -26.36 -25.13 -12.62
N CYS A 367 -25.36 -25.87 -13.08
CA CYS A 367 -25.55 -27.19 -13.68
C CYS A 367 -25.89 -28.30 -12.68
N GLY A 368 -26.06 -27.99 -11.38
CA GLY A 368 -26.58 -28.89 -10.38
C GLY A 368 -28.08 -29.25 -10.59
N GLN A 369 -28.82 -28.37 -11.27
CA GLN A 369 -30.21 -28.59 -11.64
C GLN A 369 -30.28 -29.17 -13.06
N GLY A 370 -31.17 -30.17 -13.27
CA GLY A 370 -31.28 -30.91 -14.54
C GLY A 370 -31.56 -30.04 -15.75
N PRO A 371 -32.65 -29.20 -15.71
CA PRO A 371 -33.00 -28.32 -16.82
C PRO A 371 -31.90 -27.32 -17.17
N GLU A 372 -31.28 -26.69 -16.17
CA GLU A 372 -30.20 -25.70 -16.33
C GLU A 372 -28.94 -26.34 -16.92
N ARG A 373 -28.58 -27.54 -16.46
CA ARG A 373 -27.48 -28.32 -17.02
C ARG A 373 -27.73 -28.66 -18.49
N GLN A 374 -28.96 -29.09 -18.83
CA GLN A 374 -29.31 -29.41 -20.21
C GLN A 374 -29.23 -28.16 -21.09
N HIS A 375 -29.71 -27.01 -20.59
CA HIS A 375 -29.60 -25.72 -21.31
C HIS A 375 -28.13 -25.38 -21.63
N VAL A 376 -27.20 -25.54 -20.64
CA VAL A 376 -25.77 -25.29 -20.86
C VAL A 376 -25.18 -26.28 -21.87
N ILE A 377 -25.57 -27.54 -21.85
CA ILE A 377 -25.12 -28.57 -22.82
C ILE A 377 -25.60 -28.23 -24.22
N ASP A 378 -26.89 -27.86 -24.38
CA ASP A 378 -27.50 -27.57 -25.70
C ASP A 378 -26.91 -26.30 -26.33
N ASN A 379 -26.49 -25.33 -25.49
CA ASN A 379 -25.91 -24.06 -25.93
C ASN A 379 -24.38 -23.99 -25.67
N PHE A 380 -23.72 -25.11 -25.50
CA PHE A 380 -22.35 -25.19 -25.01
C PHE A 380 -21.36 -24.27 -25.73
N ASP A 381 -21.46 -24.13 -27.06
CA ASP A 381 -20.55 -23.31 -27.86
C ASP A 381 -20.69 -21.79 -27.56
N ALA A 382 -21.85 -21.38 -27.08
CA ALA A 382 -22.14 -20.00 -26.72
C ALA A 382 -21.88 -19.69 -25.22
N MET A 383 -21.59 -20.70 -24.39
CA MET A 383 -21.46 -20.56 -22.95
C MET A 383 -20.01 -20.50 -22.49
N MET A 384 -19.76 -19.68 -21.50
CA MET A 384 -18.58 -19.73 -20.65
C MET A 384 -18.84 -20.73 -19.52
N VAL A 385 -18.11 -21.84 -19.48
CA VAL A 385 -18.27 -22.90 -18.48
C VAL A 385 -17.10 -22.84 -17.51
N GLY A 386 -17.41 -22.85 -16.22
CA GLY A 386 -16.40 -22.80 -15.15
C GLY A 386 -16.89 -23.34 -13.84
N SER A 387 -16.03 -23.30 -12.79
CA SER A 387 -16.37 -23.79 -11.46
C SER A 387 -17.55 -23.01 -10.84
N ALA A 388 -18.50 -23.75 -10.28
CA ALA A 388 -19.64 -23.20 -9.54
C ALA A 388 -19.23 -22.43 -8.28
N PHE A 389 -18.14 -22.86 -7.64
CA PHE A 389 -17.66 -22.32 -6.37
C PHE A 389 -16.55 -21.27 -6.50
N ALA A 390 -16.15 -20.93 -7.74
CA ALA A 390 -15.18 -19.85 -7.95
C ALA A 390 -15.77 -18.51 -7.52
N THR A 391 -14.95 -17.69 -6.86
CA THR A 391 -15.31 -16.34 -6.41
C THR A 391 -14.84 -15.26 -7.40
N GLY A 392 -13.93 -15.59 -8.34
CA GLY A 392 -13.47 -14.67 -9.39
C GLY A 392 -14.47 -14.53 -10.55
N LEU A 393 -14.40 -13.41 -11.29
CA LEU A 393 -15.18 -13.26 -12.52
C LEU A 393 -14.72 -14.28 -13.58
N ALA A 394 -15.66 -14.73 -14.41
CA ALA A 394 -15.34 -15.65 -15.52
C ALA A 394 -14.28 -15.08 -16.48
N ILE A 395 -14.35 -13.78 -16.73
CA ILE A 395 -13.42 -13.02 -17.60
C ILE A 395 -12.00 -12.87 -17.01
N ASP A 396 -11.85 -13.01 -15.70
CA ASP A 396 -10.55 -12.91 -14.99
C ASP A 396 -9.87 -14.28 -14.82
N ASP A 397 -10.60 -15.39 -15.05
CA ASP A 397 -10.15 -16.76 -14.79
C ASP A 397 -10.05 -17.62 -16.06
N PRO A 398 -9.05 -17.40 -16.88
CA PRO A 398 -8.90 -18.11 -18.16
C PRO A 398 -8.38 -19.53 -18.05
N LYS A 399 -7.95 -19.96 -16.86
CA LYS A 399 -7.52 -21.35 -16.60
C LYS A 399 -8.66 -22.18 -16.05
N GLY A 400 -9.57 -21.56 -15.30
CA GLY A 400 -10.71 -22.20 -14.66
C GLY A 400 -12.04 -22.01 -15.40
N THR A 401 -12.08 -21.13 -16.41
CA THR A 401 -13.29 -20.84 -17.21
C THR A 401 -12.97 -20.88 -18.69
N VAL A 402 -13.77 -21.61 -19.46
CA VAL A 402 -13.56 -21.83 -20.89
C VAL A 402 -14.83 -21.45 -21.67
N LEU A 403 -14.65 -20.84 -22.84
CA LEU A 403 -15.72 -20.63 -23.80
C LEU A 403 -15.86 -21.90 -24.64
N GLY A 404 -17.07 -22.49 -24.70
CA GLY A 404 -17.27 -23.81 -25.30
C GLY A 404 -16.77 -23.95 -26.74
N ARG A 405 -16.95 -22.91 -27.57
CA ARG A 405 -16.49 -22.89 -28.97
C ARG A 405 -14.97 -22.90 -29.15
N ASP A 406 -14.21 -22.50 -28.11
CA ASP A 406 -12.74 -22.39 -28.19
C ASP A 406 -12.04 -23.72 -27.82
N LEU A 407 -12.82 -24.75 -27.45
CA LEU A 407 -12.33 -26.07 -27.07
C LEU A 407 -12.12 -27.00 -28.26
N GLY A 408 -11.00 -27.69 -28.27
CA GLY A 408 -10.76 -28.79 -29.19
C GLY A 408 -11.70 -29.99 -28.91
N LYS A 409 -11.93 -30.84 -29.92
CA LYS A 409 -12.90 -31.98 -29.83
C LYS A 409 -12.74 -32.83 -28.58
N ASN A 410 -11.52 -33.18 -28.19
CA ASN A 410 -11.27 -34.06 -27.02
C ASN A 410 -11.56 -33.31 -25.70
N GLN A 411 -11.17 -32.05 -25.59
CA GLN A 411 -11.43 -31.22 -24.41
C GLN A 411 -12.94 -30.98 -24.25
N ARG A 412 -13.63 -30.70 -25.35
CA ARG A 412 -15.08 -30.53 -25.37
C ARG A 412 -15.80 -31.81 -24.89
N ALA A 413 -15.43 -32.97 -25.43
CA ALA A 413 -16.03 -34.24 -25.04
C ALA A 413 -15.78 -34.53 -23.54
N ALA A 414 -14.58 -34.26 -23.04
CA ALA A 414 -14.24 -34.44 -21.63
C ALA A 414 -15.08 -33.52 -20.72
N LEU A 415 -15.21 -32.23 -21.05
CA LEU A 415 -15.99 -31.28 -20.24
C LEU A 415 -17.50 -31.58 -20.27
N LEU A 416 -18.06 -31.99 -21.42
CA LEU A 416 -19.46 -32.39 -21.53
C LEU A 416 -19.74 -33.65 -20.69
N LYS A 417 -18.80 -34.60 -20.65
CA LYS A 417 -18.89 -35.75 -19.76
C LYS A 417 -18.89 -35.35 -18.29
N GLN A 418 -17.96 -34.45 -17.86
CA GLN A 418 -17.91 -33.92 -16.50
C GLN A 418 -19.18 -33.18 -16.11
N LEU A 419 -19.74 -32.35 -17.00
CA LEU A 419 -21.01 -31.67 -16.80
C LEU A 419 -22.16 -32.66 -16.52
N SER A 420 -22.17 -33.81 -17.22
CA SER A 420 -23.19 -34.84 -17.01
C SER A 420 -23.03 -35.60 -15.69
N GLU A 421 -21.78 -35.87 -15.28
CA GLU A 421 -21.44 -36.68 -14.10
C GLU A 421 -21.39 -35.81 -12.81
N GLU A 422 -20.84 -34.60 -12.87
CA GLU A 422 -20.56 -33.72 -11.74
C GLU A 422 -21.16 -32.33 -11.91
N GLY A 423 -22.35 -32.24 -12.50
CA GLY A 423 -22.96 -30.93 -12.87
C GLY A 423 -22.96 -29.89 -11.75
N SER A 424 -23.19 -30.32 -10.49
CA SER A 424 -23.20 -29.38 -9.35
C SER A 424 -21.87 -28.61 -9.10
N SER A 425 -20.78 -29.07 -9.71
CA SER A 425 -19.48 -28.39 -9.66
C SER A 425 -19.31 -27.28 -10.70
N PHE A 426 -20.27 -27.13 -11.62
CA PHE A 426 -20.13 -26.22 -12.75
C PHE A 426 -21.26 -25.21 -12.85
N VAL A 427 -20.95 -24.06 -13.46
CA VAL A 427 -21.88 -23.08 -13.98
C VAL A 427 -21.63 -22.81 -15.45
N GLY A 428 -22.68 -22.53 -16.19
CA GLY A 428 -22.63 -21.89 -17.50
C GLY A 428 -23.04 -20.42 -17.37
N GLN A 429 -22.33 -19.53 -18.01
CA GLN A 429 -22.66 -18.11 -18.06
C GLN A 429 -22.64 -17.63 -19.52
N GLU A 430 -23.54 -16.73 -19.88
CA GLU A 430 -23.45 -16.04 -21.16
C GLU A 430 -22.26 -15.10 -21.19
N PRO A 431 -21.42 -15.12 -22.25
CA PRO A 431 -20.34 -14.15 -22.39
C PRO A 431 -20.92 -12.75 -22.60
N VAL A 432 -20.63 -11.83 -21.69
CA VAL A 432 -21.01 -10.43 -21.85
C VAL A 432 -20.04 -9.73 -22.79
N ARG A 433 -20.56 -9.11 -23.84
CA ARG A 433 -19.79 -8.18 -24.66
C ARG A 433 -19.75 -6.84 -23.94
N LEU A 434 -18.61 -6.55 -23.33
CA LEU A 434 -18.41 -5.35 -22.55
C LEU A 434 -18.41 -4.11 -23.45
N SER A 435 -18.97 -3.01 -22.96
CA SER A 435 -18.86 -1.70 -23.61
C SER A 435 -17.39 -1.25 -23.70
N THR A 436 -17.11 -0.34 -24.62
CA THR A 436 -15.82 0.27 -24.80
C THR A 436 -15.79 1.72 -24.32
N ALA A 437 -14.63 2.18 -23.86
CA ALA A 437 -14.36 3.58 -23.57
C ALA A 437 -13.10 4.06 -24.29
N PRO A 438 -12.96 5.36 -24.57
CA PRO A 438 -11.77 5.90 -25.22
C PRO A 438 -10.56 5.84 -24.29
N VAL A 439 -9.45 5.33 -24.80
CA VAL A 439 -8.13 5.34 -24.15
C VAL A 439 -7.14 6.05 -25.05
N TYR A 440 -6.34 6.96 -24.45
CA TYR A 440 -5.29 7.66 -25.19
C TYR A 440 -4.04 6.80 -25.27
N LEU A 441 -3.72 6.32 -26.47
CA LEU A 441 -2.58 5.46 -26.76
C LEU A 441 -1.86 5.94 -28.01
N GLY A 442 -0.56 6.16 -27.93
CA GLY A 442 0.26 6.52 -29.09
C GLY A 442 -0.18 7.77 -29.85
N GLY A 443 -0.79 8.74 -29.15
CA GLY A 443 -1.27 10.00 -29.76
C GLY A 443 -2.70 9.96 -30.29
N THR A 444 -3.42 8.84 -30.16
CA THR A 444 -4.80 8.67 -30.68
C THR A 444 -5.73 8.10 -29.59
N LEU A 445 -7.04 8.33 -29.78
CA LEU A 445 -8.06 7.66 -28.98
C LEU A 445 -8.37 6.29 -29.60
N GLN A 446 -8.39 5.26 -28.75
CA GLN A 446 -8.72 3.90 -29.14
C GLN A 446 -9.80 3.32 -28.24
N PRO A 447 -10.84 2.63 -28.78
CA PRO A 447 -11.83 1.97 -27.95
C PRO A 447 -11.21 0.76 -27.26
N ARG A 448 -11.42 0.67 -25.94
CA ARG A 448 -11.00 -0.47 -25.11
C ARG A 448 -12.16 -0.95 -24.25
N PRO A 449 -12.35 -2.27 -24.09
CA PRO A 449 -13.40 -2.79 -23.24
C PRO A 449 -13.18 -2.39 -21.79
N ILE A 450 -14.29 -2.14 -21.09
CA ILE A 450 -14.25 -1.72 -19.70
C ILE A 450 -15.17 -2.55 -18.80
N THR A 451 -14.82 -2.63 -17.52
CA THR A 451 -15.74 -2.91 -16.40
C THR A 451 -15.60 -1.83 -15.36
N LEU A 452 -16.70 -1.55 -14.67
CA LEU A 452 -16.76 -0.55 -13.60
C LEU A 452 -16.82 -1.24 -12.24
N ARG A 453 -15.89 -0.92 -11.34
CA ARG A 453 -15.96 -1.35 -9.94
C ARG A 453 -16.46 -0.19 -9.07
N VAL A 454 -17.58 -0.42 -8.39
CA VAL A 454 -18.25 0.55 -7.50
C VAL A 454 -18.22 0.03 -6.07
N TYR A 455 -18.02 0.92 -5.10
CA TYR A 455 -17.94 0.59 -3.68
C TYR A 455 -19.18 1.06 -2.93
N ALA A 456 -19.63 0.24 -1.99
CA ALA A 456 -20.70 0.55 -1.05
C ALA A 456 -20.19 0.42 0.38
N ALA A 457 -20.53 1.35 1.24
CA ALA A 457 -20.25 1.32 2.67
C ALA A 457 -21.54 1.45 3.48
N ARG A 458 -21.66 0.63 4.52
CA ARG A 458 -22.78 0.75 5.46
C ARG A 458 -22.49 1.88 6.44
N THR A 459 -23.44 2.77 6.57
CA THR A 459 -23.44 3.89 7.52
C THR A 459 -24.61 3.74 8.51
N LYS A 460 -24.73 4.67 9.44
CA LYS A 460 -25.90 4.71 10.36
C LYS A 460 -27.23 4.92 9.64
N ASP A 461 -27.22 5.55 8.45
CA ASP A 461 -28.40 5.90 7.66
C ASP A 461 -28.69 4.89 6.53
N GLY A 462 -27.98 3.74 6.52
CA GLY A 462 -28.08 2.72 5.49
C GLY A 462 -26.83 2.64 4.63
N TRP A 463 -26.96 2.25 3.36
CA TRP A 463 -25.84 2.13 2.45
C TRP A 463 -25.54 3.45 1.74
N THR A 464 -24.26 3.81 1.72
CA THR A 464 -23.70 4.91 0.89
C THR A 464 -22.89 4.32 -0.24
N ILE A 465 -23.13 4.78 -1.47
CA ILE A 465 -22.37 4.35 -2.65
C ILE A 465 -21.32 5.42 -2.97
N MET A 466 -20.06 4.99 -3.21
CA MET A 466 -18.97 5.89 -3.60
C MET A 466 -19.32 6.60 -4.92
N PRO A 467 -19.38 7.94 -4.99
CA PRO A 467 -19.73 8.63 -6.23
C PRO A 467 -18.59 8.60 -7.26
N GLY A 468 -18.37 7.43 -7.81
CA GLY A 468 -17.25 7.04 -8.67
C GLY A 468 -16.84 5.59 -8.44
N GLY A 469 -15.55 5.32 -8.48
CA GLY A 469 -14.98 3.99 -8.38
C GLY A 469 -13.71 3.92 -9.20
N PHE A 470 -13.40 2.77 -9.76
CA PHE A 470 -12.44 2.73 -10.86
C PHE A 470 -12.89 1.80 -11.98
N ALA A 471 -12.63 2.19 -13.21
CA ALA A 471 -12.86 1.35 -14.36
C ALA A 471 -11.61 0.50 -14.63
N ARG A 472 -11.82 -0.80 -14.87
CA ARG A 472 -10.78 -1.67 -15.41
C ARG A 472 -10.87 -1.63 -16.93
N VAL A 473 -9.74 -1.39 -17.59
CA VAL A 473 -9.64 -1.18 -19.04
C VAL A 473 -8.81 -2.32 -19.64
N GLY A 474 -9.33 -2.97 -20.67
CA GLY A 474 -8.65 -4.04 -21.36
C GLY A 474 -7.40 -3.57 -22.11
N SER A 475 -6.38 -4.42 -22.18
CA SER A 475 -5.13 -4.14 -22.92
C SER A 475 -5.30 -4.26 -24.44
N THR A 476 -6.31 -4.98 -24.89
CA THR A 476 -6.65 -5.21 -26.31
C THR A 476 -8.08 -4.77 -26.60
N SER A 477 -8.48 -4.81 -27.85
CA SER A 477 -9.86 -4.57 -28.29
C SER A 477 -10.79 -5.79 -28.10
N ASP A 478 -10.29 -6.88 -27.54
CA ASP A 478 -11.10 -8.07 -27.25
C ASP A 478 -12.05 -7.77 -26.08
N THR A 479 -13.34 -7.68 -26.38
CA THR A 479 -14.39 -7.33 -25.42
C THR A 479 -14.72 -8.45 -24.42
N ALA A 480 -14.11 -9.62 -24.56
CA ALA A 480 -14.29 -10.75 -23.67
C ALA A 480 -13.13 -10.91 -22.64
N ALA A 481 -12.09 -10.07 -22.66
CA ALA A 481 -10.90 -10.22 -21.83
C ALA A 481 -10.47 -8.93 -21.16
N ILE A 482 -10.79 -8.77 -19.86
CA ILE A 482 -10.26 -7.69 -19.02
C ILE A 482 -9.64 -8.30 -17.76
N ALA A 483 -8.32 -8.44 -17.74
CA ALA A 483 -7.62 -8.79 -16.52
C ALA A 483 -6.47 -7.81 -16.27
N MET A 484 -6.44 -7.16 -15.10
CA MET A 484 -5.34 -6.30 -14.65
C MET A 484 -4.01 -7.05 -14.67
N GLN A 485 -4.01 -8.33 -14.34
CA GLN A 485 -2.85 -9.21 -14.36
C GLN A 485 -2.29 -9.46 -15.77
N ARG A 486 -3.10 -9.24 -16.83
CA ARG A 486 -2.72 -9.43 -18.24
C ARG A 486 -2.36 -8.15 -18.98
N GLY A 487 -2.06 -7.07 -18.27
CA GLY A 487 -1.70 -5.79 -18.87
C GLY A 487 -2.85 -4.79 -18.94
N GLY A 488 -4.00 -5.07 -18.32
CA GLY A 488 -5.08 -4.11 -18.17
C GLY A 488 -4.64 -2.85 -17.43
N GLN A 489 -5.36 -1.75 -17.68
CA GLN A 489 -5.16 -0.45 -17.04
C GLN A 489 -6.34 -0.14 -16.10
N ALA A 490 -6.16 0.83 -15.20
CA ALA A 490 -7.22 1.37 -14.38
C ALA A 490 -7.50 2.83 -14.78
N ALA A 491 -8.76 3.19 -14.97
CA ALA A 491 -9.17 4.59 -15.20
C ALA A 491 -9.94 5.11 -13.98
N ASP A 492 -9.83 6.42 -13.73
CA ASP A 492 -10.72 7.12 -12.81
C ASP A 492 -12.16 7.12 -13.33
N VAL A 493 -13.14 7.31 -12.47
CA VAL A 493 -14.56 7.38 -12.84
C VAL A 493 -15.14 8.70 -12.33
N TRP A 494 -15.56 9.56 -13.23
CA TRP A 494 -16.15 10.85 -12.91
C TRP A 494 -17.68 10.81 -13.03
N VAL A 495 -18.37 10.97 -11.94
CA VAL A 495 -19.79 11.24 -11.92
C VAL A 495 -19.96 12.75 -12.02
N VAL A 496 -20.56 13.22 -13.11
CA VAL A 496 -20.71 14.64 -13.42
C VAL A 496 -22.12 15.13 -13.21
N SER A 497 -22.26 16.34 -12.62
CA SER A 497 -23.52 17.02 -12.40
C SER A 497 -23.64 18.28 -13.28
N GLU A 498 -24.84 18.64 -13.69
CA GLU A 498 -25.09 19.91 -14.34
C GLU A 498 -24.95 21.12 -13.40
N LYS A 499 -25.02 20.87 -12.09
CA LYS A 499 -24.94 21.89 -11.03
C LYS A 499 -23.66 21.77 -10.24
N PRO A 500 -23.16 22.86 -9.65
CA PRO A 500 -22.03 22.81 -8.73
C PRO A 500 -22.27 21.79 -7.60
N VAL A 501 -21.30 20.89 -7.39
CA VAL A 501 -21.34 19.90 -6.31
C VAL A 501 -20.77 20.45 -5.01
N GLU A 502 -21.28 19.97 -3.89
CA GLU A 502 -20.79 20.37 -2.57
C GLU A 502 -19.31 20.00 -2.40
N ARG A 503 -18.53 20.89 -1.80
CA ARG A 503 -17.14 20.67 -1.42
C ARG A 503 -17.08 19.89 -0.11
N VAL A 504 -16.98 18.59 -0.20
CA VAL A 504 -16.84 17.71 0.97
C VAL A 504 -15.34 17.46 1.26
N SER A 505 -14.99 17.48 2.54
CA SER A 505 -13.65 17.16 3.03
C SER A 505 -13.72 16.15 4.19
N LEU A 506 -12.61 15.51 4.52
CA LEU A 506 -12.47 14.67 5.73
C LEU A 506 -12.44 15.47 7.03
N MET A 507 -12.25 16.78 6.95
CA MET A 507 -12.21 17.64 8.14
C MET A 507 -13.59 17.77 8.77
N ALA A 508 -13.63 17.89 10.09
CA ALA A 508 -14.86 18.13 10.83
C ALA A 508 -15.54 19.43 10.37
N GLN A 509 -16.89 19.43 10.39
CA GLN A 509 -17.65 20.64 10.08
C GLN A 509 -17.38 21.76 11.12
N GLU A 510 -17.45 23.00 10.69
CA GLU A 510 -17.33 24.17 11.59
C GLU A 510 -18.35 24.08 12.74
N GLY A 511 -17.85 24.23 13.98
CA GLY A 511 -18.68 24.22 15.19
C GLY A 511 -18.47 23.01 16.11
N GLN A 512 -17.71 21.99 15.72
CA GLN A 512 -17.33 20.92 16.65
C GLN A 512 -16.23 21.40 17.61
N LYS A 513 -16.37 21.10 18.90
CA LYS A 513 -15.33 21.37 19.90
C LYS A 513 -14.05 20.63 19.54
N LEU A 514 -12.93 21.34 19.57
CA LEU A 514 -11.60 20.74 19.39
C LEU A 514 -11.37 19.68 20.49
N VAL A 515 -11.43 18.43 20.13
CA VAL A 515 -11.04 17.31 21.01
C VAL A 515 -9.65 16.83 20.59
N ARG A 516 -8.66 16.98 21.45
CA ARG A 516 -7.35 16.38 21.22
C ARG A 516 -7.44 14.89 21.56
N VAL A 517 -7.50 14.07 20.56
CA VAL A 517 -7.33 12.62 20.74
C VAL A 517 -5.86 12.38 21.08
N SER A 518 -5.61 11.64 22.16
CA SER A 518 -4.25 11.18 22.50
C SER A 518 -3.65 10.47 21.27
N ALA A 519 -2.38 10.73 20.98
CA ALA A 519 -1.70 10.04 19.90
C ALA A 519 -1.85 8.53 20.12
N GLY A 520 -2.39 7.86 19.12
CA GLY A 520 -2.65 6.42 19.20
C GLY A 520 -1.40 5.66 19.64
N SER A 521 -1.58 4.61 20.41
CA SER A 521 -0.50 3.72 20.85
C SER A 521 0.27 3.21 19.63
N LEU A 522 1.60 3.22 19.70
CA LEU A 522 2.46 2.69 18.63
C LEU A 522 2.54 1.17 18.77
N PRO A 523 2.17 0.37 17.76
CA PRO A 523 2.41 -1.07 17.74
C PRO A 523 3.89 -1.39 17.95
N SER A 524 4.19 -2.44 18.71
CA SER A 524 5.57 -2.86 19.01
C SER A 524 6.39 -3.16 17.75
N ARG A 525 5.79 -3.86 16.78
CA ARG A 525 6.41 -4.13 15.47
C ARG A 525 6.74 -2.85 14.69
N ALA A 526 5.87 -1.85 14.74
CA ALA A 526 6.15 -0.57 14.10
C ALA A 526 7.30 0.18 14.79
N ALA A 527 7.42 0.09 16.12
CA ALA A 527 8.54 0.66 16.87
C ALA A 527 9.87 -0.02 16.54
N ASP A 528 9.89 -1.36 16.43
CA ASP A 528 11.06 -2.14 16.01
C ASP A 528 11.52 -1.73 14.60
N ASN A 529 10.61 -1.66 13.63
CA ASN A 529 10.93 -1.22 12.26
C ASN A 529 11.47 0.23 12.22
N LEU A 530 11.01 1.12 13.10
CA LEU A 530 11.54 2.47 13.22
C LEU A 530 12.99 2.50 13.75
N ILE A 531 13.31 1.68 14.75
CA ILE A 531 14.69 1.52 15.23
C ILE A 531 15.58 1.01 14.10
N TRP A 532 15.17 -0.06 13.42
CA TRP A 532 15.96 -0.63 12.33
C TRP A 532 16.14 0.34 11.17
N LEU A 533 15.11 1.09 10.80
CA LEU A 533 15.23 2.16 9.81
C LEU A 533 16.30 3.18 10.23
N GLY A 534 16.27 3.63 11.48
CA GLY A 534 17.26 4.54 12.03
C GLY A 534 18.67 3.97 11.97
N ARG A 535 18.84 2.70 12.37
CA ARG A 535 20.13 2.00 12.33
C ARG A 535 20.66 1.83 10.91
N TYR A 536 19.82 1.37 9.97
CA TYR A 536 20.26 1.19 8.58
C TYR A 536 20.62 2.52 7.90
N ALA A 537 19.89 3.59 8.16
CA ALA A 537 20.20 4.90 7.61
C ALA A 537 21.59 5.41 8.10
N GLU A 538 21.89 5.25 9.38
CA GLU A 538 23.20 5.62 9.95
C GLU A 538 24.33 4.69 9.49
N ARG A 539 24.06 3.38 9.36
CA ARG A 539 25.04 2.43 8.81
C ARG A 539 25.38 2.78 7.38
N CYS A 540 24.41 3.14 6.56
CA CYS A 540 24.66 3.64 5.20
C CYS A 540 25.50 4.91 5.23
N GLU A 541 25.18 5.88 6.10
CA GLU A 541 25.95 7.12 6.21
C GLU A 541 27.40 6.86 6.63
N ALA A 542 27.65 6.04 7.64
CA ALA A 542 28.99 5.70 8.11
C ALA A 542 29.80 5.00 6.99
N THR A 543 29.21 4.00 6.35
CA THR A 543 29.86 3.27 5.25
C THR A 543 30.20 4.21 4.08
N VAL A 544 29.27 5.08 3.68
CA VAL A 544 29.50 6.05 2.60
C VAL A 544 30.63 7.04 2.95
N ARG A 545 30.73 7.48 4.21
CA ARG A 545 31.83 8.37 4.66
C ARG A 545 33.18 7.69 4.57
N ILE A 546 33.28 6.43 5.02
CA ILE A 546 34.53 5.66 4.98
C ILE A 546 34.93 5.38 3.52
N LEU A 547 33.99 4.93 2.69
CA LEU A 547 34.22 4.68 1.25
C LEU A 547 34.63 5.96 0.51
N ARG A 548 34.05 7.12 0.86
CA ARG A 548 34.46 8.40 0.27
C ARG A 548 35.90 8.72 0.60
N ALA A 549 36.30 8.61 1.87
CA ALA A 549 37.67 8.88 2.30
C ALA A 549 38.66 7.87 1.71
N TYR A 550 38.29 6.60 1.58
CA TYR A 550 39.09 5.56 0.92
C TYR A 550 39.29 5.86 -0.57
N ASN A 551 38.24 6.12 -1.31
CA ASN A 551 38.30 6.36 -2.76
C ASN A 551 38.99 7.67 -3.12
N ALA A 552 38.89 8.71 -2.28
CA ALA A 552 39.66 9.94 -2.47
C ALA A 552 41.17 9.67 -2.43
N ARG A 553 41.66 8.89 -1.44
CA ARG A 553 43.06 8.49 -1.34
C ARG A 553 43.46 7.54 -2.45
N LEU A 554 42.62 6.62 -2.84
CA LEU A 554 42.88 5.72 -3.98
C LEU A 554 43.06 6.51 -5.27
N ALA A 555 42.29 7.59 -5.49
CA ALA A 555 42.48 8.46 -6.67
C ALA A 555 43.81 9.22 -6.65
N GLU A 556 44.30 9.62 -5.46
CA GLU A 556 45.55 10.35 -5.32
C GLU A 556 46.77 9.47 -5.61
N VAL A 557 46.78 8.23 -5.12
CA VAL A 557 47.98 7.36 -5.20
C VAL A 557 47.88 6.27 -6.25
N SER A 558 46.67 5.99 -6.77
CA SER A 558 46.40 4.97 -7.78
C SER A 558 46.93 3.55 -7.44
N ASN A 559 47.38 3.35 -6.23
CA ASN A 559 47.92 2.06 -5.72
C ASN A 559 47.10 1.61 -4.48
N PRO A 560 46.32 0.54 -4.57
CA PRO A 560 45.47 0.06 -3.48
C PRO A 560 46.29 -0.59 -2.33
N ASP A 561 47.54 -0.87 -2.50
CA ASP A 561 48.39 -1.60 -1.54
C ASP A 561 49.19 -0.69 -0.59
N VAL A 562 48.99 0.64 -0.67
CA VAL A 562 49.59 1.52 0.34
C VAL A 562 49.01 1.24 1.71
N PRO A 563 49.80 1.36 2.79
CA PRO A 563 49.42 0.91 4.14
C PRO A 563 48.04 1.42 4.60
N ILE A 564 47.74 2.71 4.39
CA ILE A 564 46.48 3.31 4.81
C ILE A 564 45.26 2.72 4.07
N LEU A 565 45.36 2.46 2.77
CA LEU A 565 44.27 1.88 1.98
C LEU A 565 44.08 0.40 2.31
N LYS A 566 45.17 -0.35 2.50
CA LYS A 566 45.12 -1.76 2.93
C LYS A 566 44.44 -1.89 4.30
N ASP A 567 44.82 -1.02 5.22
CA ASP A 567 44.26 -0.96 6.57
C ASP A 567 42.77 -0.59 6.58
N THR A 568 42.39 0.43 5.80
CA THR A 568 40.99 0.84 5.68
C THR A 568 40.13 -0.25 5.01
N ARG A 569 40.70 -0.96 4.03
CA ARG A 569 40.05 -2.13 3.42
C ARG A 569 39.77 -3.20 4.46
N ALA A 570 40.77 -3.54 5.26
CA ALA A 570 40.59 -4.52 6.34
C ALA A 570 39.50 -4.10 7.35
N TYR A 571 39.39 -2.81 7.66
CA TYR A 571 38.29 -2.32 8.49
C TYR A 571 36.94 -2.48 7.80
N LEU A 572 36.80 -2.08 6.51
CA LEU A 572 35.59 -2.24 5.73
C LEU A 572 35.16 -3.71 5.58
N ASP A 573 36.12 -4.63 5.45
CA ASP A 573 35.89 -6.08 5.41
C ASP A 573 35.25 -6.57 6.72
N THR A 574 35.63 -6.01 7.89
CA THR A 574 34.96 -6.34 9.18
C THR A 574 33.51 -5.88 9.22
N LEU A 575 33.15 -4.91 8.39
CA LEU A 575 31.76 -4.41 8.24
C LEU A 575 31.00 -5.12 7.10
N GLY A 576 31.59 -6.10 6.43
CA GLY A 576 31.00 -6.78 5.28
C GLY A 576 30.97 -5.94 4.00
N VAL A 577 31.90 -4.97 3.87
CA VAL A 577 31.94 -4.00 2.77
C VAL A 577 33.19 -4.19 1.92
N ASP A 578 33.06 -4.72 0.71
CA ASP A 578 34.15 -4.91 -0.25
C ASP A 578 34.57 -3.57 -0.88
N ALA A 579 35.67 -2.99 -0.39
CA ALA A 579 36.20 -1.72 -0.87
C ALA A 579 36.78 -1.77 -2.30
N ALA A 580 36.96 -2.96 -2.89
CA ALA A 580 37.41 -3.08 -4.28
C ALA A 580 36.32 -2.65 -5.29
N LYS A 581 35.09 -2.57 -4.86
CA LYS A 581 33.94 -2.14 -5.68
C LYS A 581 33.54 -0.71 -5.34
N ALA A 582 33.27 0.11 -6.36
CA ALA A 582 32.78 1.47 -6.18
C ALA A 582 31.46 1.52 -5.40
N MET A 583 30.59 0.53 -5.64
CA MET A 583 29.31 0.34 -4.92
C MET A 583 29.27 -1.10 -4.34
N PRO A 584 29.77 -1.30 -3.12
CA PRO A 584 29.78 -2.61 -2.48
C PRO A 584 28.41 -3.19 -2.25
N ALA A 585 28.26 -4.51 -2.37
CA ALA A 585 26.99 -5.21 -2.12
C ALA A 585 26.47 -4.98 -0.69
N GLY A 586 27.36 -4.90 0.32
CA GLY A 586 26.98 -4.61 1.71
C GLY A 586 26.31 -3.22 1.88
N LEU A 587 26.79 -2.19 1.14
CA LEU A 587 26.14 -0.87 1.14
C LEU A 587 24.75 -0.92 0.49
N LEU A 588 24.65 -1.59 -0.67
CA LEU A 588 23.37 -1.75 -1.37
C LEU A 588 22.35 -2.51 -0.49
N ALA A 589 22.77 -3.58 0.16
CA ALA A 589 21.92 -4.35 1.09
C ALA A 589 21.45 -3.50 2.28
N ALA A 590 22.32 -2.66 2.86
CA ALA A 590 21.93 -1.75 3.94
C ALA A 590 20.89 -0.71 3.48
N ILE A 591 21.05 -0.16 2.27
CA ILE A 591 20.06 0.76 1.67
C ILE A 591 18.73 0.03 1.42
N ASP A 592 18.75 -1.19 0.88
CA ASP A 592 17.55 -1.99 0.66
C ASP A 592 16.83 -2.32 1.99
N SER A 593 17.60 -2.65 3.04
CA SER A 593 17.06 -2.89 4.39
C SER A 593 16.40 -1.63 4.97
N ALA A 594 16.99 -0.45 4.80
CA ALA A 594 16.37 0.82 5.22
C ALA A 594 15.02 1.06 4.50
N VAL A 595 14.97 0.83 3.18
CA VAL A 595 13.74 0.97 2.39
C VAL A 595 12.69 -0.07 2.81
N ASN A 596 13.11 -1.31 3.08
CA ASN A 596 12.20 -2.37 3.53
C ASN A 596 11.59 -2.05 4.90
N SER A 597 12.40 -1.64 5.89
CA SER A 597 11.88 -1.22 7.20
C SER A 597 10.92 -0.04 7.08
N ALA A 598 11.24 0.98 6.26
CA ALA A 598 10.32 2.08 5.98
C ALA A 598 9.03 1.61 5.28
N GLY A 599 9.11 0.58 4.44
CA GLY A 599 7.98 -0.05 3.77
C GLY A 599 6.95 -0.62 4.73
N GLN A 600 7.39 -1.22 5.85
CA GLN A 600 6.54 -1.80 6.91
C GLN A 600 5.78 -0.76 7.74
N ILE A 601 6.18 0.50 7.68
CA ILE A 601 5.66 1.60 8.49
C ILE A 601 5.21 2.79 7.64
N ARG A 602 4.75 2.54 6.41
CA ARG A 602 4.36 3.61 5.47
C ARG A 602 3.22 4.50 5.98
N ASP A 603 2.36 3.99 6.83
CA ASP A 603 1.30 4.75 7.51
C ASP A 603 1.84 5.76 8.54
N ARG A 604 3.08 5.57 9.02
CA ARG A 604 3.77 6.42 10.02
C ARG A 604 4.75 7.42 9.42
N PHE A 605 4.96 7.37 8.12
CA PHE A 605 6.03 8.08 7.43
C PHE A 605 5.47 9.07 6.41
N SER A 606 6.09 10.26 6.31
CA SER A 606 5.67 11.23 5.30
C SER A 606 5.98 10.73 3.89
N PRO A 607 5.18 11.11 2.87
CA PRO A 607 5.49 10.82 1.48
C PRO A 607 6.91 11.27 1.08
N ASP A 608 7.35 12.46 1.53
CA ASP A 608 8.68 13.00 1.22
C ASP A 608 9.80 12.14 1.78
N GLY A 609 9.64 11.60 3.01
CA GLY A 609 10.61 10.67 3.60
C GLY A 609 10.72 9.38 2.81
N TRP A 610 9.59 8.84 2.36
CA TRP A 610 9.57 7.66 1.49
C TRP A 610 10.25 7.93 0.14
N LEU A 611 9.94 9.06 -0.48
CA LEU A 611 10.56 9.50 -1.73
C LEU A 611 12.08 9.61 -1.60
N ALA A 612 12.56 10.22 -0.52
CA ALA A 612 13.99 10.38 -0.28
C ALA A 612 14.72 9.03 -0.19
N LEU A 613 14.13 8.03 0.49
CA LEU A 613 14.70 6.69 0.60
C LEU A 613 14.67 5.92 -0.73
N THR A 614 13.56 5.98 -1.45
CA THR A 614 13.44 5.29 -2.75
C THR A 614 14.35 5.92 -3.80
N ASP A 615 14.52 7.24 -3.78
CA ASP A 615 15.45 7.95 -4.64
C ASP A 615 16.92 7.64 -4.30
N LEU A 616 17.26 7.52 -3.01
CA LEU A 616 18.56 7.03 -2.56
C LEU A 616 18.85 5.63 -3.13
N ARG A 617 17.91 4.69 -3.00
CA ARG A 617 18.02 3.31 -3.54
C ARG A 617 18.22 3.32 -5.05
N LYS A 618 17.38 4.05 -5.78
CA LYS A 618 17.48 4.18 -7.24
C LYS A 618 18.84 4.74 -7.67
N THR A 619 19.31 5.79 -7.01
CA THR A 619 20.60 6.42 -7.28
C THR A 619 21.76 5.45 -7.02
N ALA A 620 21.74 4.74 -5.88
CA ALA A 620 22.81 3.78 -5.53
C ALA A 620 22.87 2.63 -6.55
N ARG A 621 21.73 2.09 -6.97
CA ARG A 621 21.65 1.03 -7.99
C ARG A 621 22.15 1.52 -9.36
N ASN A 622 21.84 2.74 -9.76
CA ASN A 622 22.35 3.33 -10.99
C ASN A 622 23.88 3.52 -10.93
N PHE A 623 24.42 3.92 -9.78
CA PHE A 623 25.88 4.03 -9.60
C PHE A 623 26.57 2.68 -9.65
N ALA A 624 25.95 1.61 -9.14
CA ALA A 624 26.51 0.26 -9.17
C ALA A 624 26.85 -0.24 -10.59
N THR A 625 26.19 0.28 -11.63
CA THR A 625 26.39 -0.11 -13.03
C THR A 625 27.32 0.81 -13.82
N ARG A 626 27.70 1.98 -13.26
CA ARG A 626 28.36 3.04 -14.05
C ARG A 626 29.64 3.58 -13.42
N VAL A 627 29.75 3.50 -12.10
CA VAL A 627 30.81 4.19 -11.34
C VAL A 627 32.00 3.26 -11.15
N GLN A 628 33.21 3.78 -11.35
CA GLN A 628 34.47 3.08 -11.10
C GLN A 628 35.09 3.52 -9.75
N PRO A 629 35.92 2.66 -9.10
CA PRO A 629 36.65 3.05 -7.91
C PRO A 629 37.58 4.26 -8.14
N GLY A 630 37.82 5.06 -7.12
CA GLY A 630 38.62 6.28 -7.16
C GLY A 630 37.75 7.55 -7.22
N ASP A 631 38.08 8.50 -8.07
CA ASP A 631 37.44 9.82 -8.11
C ASP A 631 35.94 9.75 -8.42
N ASP A 632 35.53 8.87 -9.33
CA ASP A 632 34.13 8.67 -9.65
C ASP A 632 33.34 8.16 -8.43
N ALA A 633 33.90 7.18 -7.71
CA ALA A 633 33.27 6.67 -6.48
C ALA A 633 33.22 7.75 -5.38
N THR A 634 34.25 8.60 -5.27
CA THR A 634 34.27 9.73 -4.32
C THR A 634 33.12 10.69 -4.58
N ARG A 635 32.88 11.03 -5.87
CA ARG A 635 31.76 11.87 -6.28
C ARG A 635 30.41 11.18 -6.01
N ALA A 636 30.29 9.90 -6.34
CA ALA A 636 29.07 9.11 -6.09
C ALA A 636 28.75 9.05 -4.59
N MET A 637 29.73 8.78 -3.73
CA MET A 637 29.56 8.78 -2.27
C MET A 637 29.13 10.16 -1.76
N THR A 638 29.65 11.25 -2.33
CA THR A 638 29.24 12.60 -1.98
C THR A 638 27.74 12.86 -2.33
N VAL A 639 27.26 12.33 -3.45
CA VAL A 639 25.83 12.41 -3.81
C VAL A 639 24.97 11.61 -2.84
N LEU A 640 25.35 10.35 -2.52
CA LEU A 640 24.61 9.52 -1.57
C LEU A 640 24.57 10.15 -0.18
N LEU A 641 25.67 10.74 0.28
CA LEU A 641 25.75 11.41 1.57
C LEU A 641 24.76 12.59 1.67
N ARG A 642 24.65 13.41 0.61
CA ARG A 642 23.65 14.49 0.57
C ARG A 642 22.22 13.97 0.60
N LYS A 643 21.93 12.85 -0.07
CA LYS A 643 20.60 12.21 -0.04
C LYS A 643 20.26 11.65 1.36
N LEU A 644 21.24 11.02 2.03
CA LEU A 644 21.10 10.56 3.42
C LEU A 644 20.88 11.72 4.39
N ALA A 645 21.62 12.83 4.21
CA ALA A 645 21.42 14.04 5.00
C ALA A 645 20.03 14.67 4.74
N GLY A 646 19.55 14.66 3.48
CA GLY A 646 18.21 15.09 3.12
C GLY A 646 17.13 14.27 3.81
N PHE A 647 17.24 12.94 3.80
CA PHE A 647 16.35 12.05 4.53
C PHE A 647 16.36 12.35 6.04
N SER A 648 17.54 12.50 6.64
CA SER A 648 17.68 12.83 8.06
C SER A 648 17.03 14.17 8.41
N GLY A 649 17.14 15.17 7.52
CA GLY A 649 16.48 16.47 7.66
C GLY A 649 14.95 16.33 7.61
N LEU A 650 14.42 15.59 6.64
CA LEU A 650 12.97 15.34 6.53
C LEU A 650 12.40 14.63 7.77
N VAL A 651 13.10 13.65 8.31
CA VAL A 651 12.71 12.99 9.58
C VAL A 651 12.69 14.00 10.71
N HIS A 652 13.73 14.82 10.81
CA HIS A 652 13.87 15.79 11.89
C HIS A 652 12.82 16.91 11.83
N GLU A 653 12.48 17.40 10.65
CA GLU A 653 11.55 18.52 10.46
C GLU A 653 10.08 18.06 10.36
N ASN A 654 9.79 16.90 9.75
CA ASN A 654 8.42 16.54 9.40
C ASN A 654 7.78 15.51 10.33
N MET A 655 8.57 14.71 11.09
CA MET A 655 7.97 13.73 11.99
C MET A 655 7.56 14.36 13.31
N TYR A 656 6.33 14.08 13.72
CA TYR A 656 5.83 14.49 15.03
C TYR A 656 6.59 13.78 16.17
N ARG A 657 6.96 14.53 17.24
CA ARG A 657 7.84 14.08 18.33
C ARG A 657 7.18 13.09 19.32
N PHE A 658 6.34 12.19 18.80
CA PHE A 658 5.78 11.05 19.57
C PHE A 658 6.76 9.88 19.66
N ALA A 659 6.30 8.77 20.30
CA ALA A 659 7.11 7.58 20.48
C ALA A 659 7.77 7.08 19.18
N GLY A 660 7.07 7.12 18.04
CA GLY A 660 7.63 6.65 16.76
C GLY A 660 8.88 7.40 16.32
N TRP A 661 8.88 8.74 16.42
CA TRP A 661 10.07 9.53 16.14
C TRP A 661 11.22 9.18 17.10
N ARG A 662 10.91 8.96 18.41
CA ARG A 662 11.92 8.63 19.41
C ARG A 662 12.59 7.29 19.11
N PHE A 663 11.84 6.25 18.74
CA PHE A 663 12.41 4.96 18.36
C PHE A 663 13.32 5.07 17.14
N LEU A 664 12.95 5.85 16.14
CA LEU A 664 13.80 6.11 14.97
C LEU A 664 15.11 6.83 15.37
N GLU A 665 15.01 7.90 16.20
CA GLU A 665 16.20 8.61 16.70
C GLU A 665 17.07 7.71 17.58
N ILE A 666 16.50 6.90 18.46
CA ILE A 666 17.24 5.91 19.25
C ILE A 666 18.05 4.99 18.32
N GLY A 667 17.42 4.44 17.28
CA GLY A 667 18.11 3.61 16.28
C GLY A 667 19.28 4.31 15.63
N ARG A 668 19.10 5.58 15.22
CA ARG A 668 20.16 6.41 14.65
C ARG A 668 21.32 6.63 15.63
N ARG A 669 21.03 7.03 16.87
CA ARG A 669 22.02 7.34 17.89
C ARG A 669 22.82 6.12 18.32
N LEU A 670 22.16 4.96 18.47
CA LEU A 670 22.81 3.68 18.76
C LEU A 670 23.84 3.34 17.69
N GLU A 671 23.41 3.31 16.42
CA GLU A 671 24.30 2.93 15.32
C GLU A 671 25.46 3.93 15.15
N ARG A 672 25.22 5.24 15.22
CA ARG A 672 26.25 6.26 15.12
C ARG A 672 27.28 6.13 16.29
N GLY A 673 26.80 5.92 17.50
CA GLY A 673 27.67 5.70 18.66
C GLY A 673 28.60 4.49 18.47
N ILE A 674 28.04 3.36 18.05
CA ILE A 674 28.81 2.12 17.76
C ILE A 674 29.84 2.37 16.66
N GLN A 675 29.45 2.96 15.53
CA GLN A 675 30.31 3.19 14.37
C GLN A 675 31.46 4.15 14.68
N ILE A 676 31.21 5.23 15.41
CA ILE A 676 32.26 6.20 15.80
C ILE A 676 33.22 5.56 16.82
N ALA A 677 32.70 4.85 17.85
CA ALA A 677 33.58 4.15 18.79
C ALA A 677 34.47 3.15 18.10
N GLY A 678 33.95 2.38 17.15
CA GLY A 678 34.72 1.38 16.37
C GLY A 678 35.78 2.00 15.48
N ILE A 679 35.46 3.04 14.70
CA ILE A 679 36.46 3.66 13.79
C ILE A 679 37.53 4.44 14.57
N VAL A 680 37.19 5.07 15.72
CA VAL A 680 38.16 5.71 16.58
C VAL A 680 39.10 4.65 17.18
N ALA A 681 38.59 3.54 17.71
CA ALA A 681 39.39 2.43 18.25
C ALA A 681 40.33 1.87 17.16
N TRP A 682 39.88 1.72 15.94
CA TRP A 682 40.68 1.25 14.81
C TRP A 682 41.76 2.22 14.42
N SER A 683 41.47 3.52 14.29
CA SER A 683 42.37 4.55 13.81
C SER A 683 43.41 4.99 14.86
N THR A 684 43.13 4.80 16.17
CA THR A 684 44.03 5.19 17.27
C THR A 684 44.87 4.04 17.82
N ARG A 685 44.74 2.80 17.31
CA ARG A 685 45.53 1.66 17.73
C ARG A 685 47.02 1.82 17.36
N LYS A 686 47.90 1.22 18.13
CA LYS A 686 49.37 1.29 17.92
C LYS A 686 49.83 0.84 16.51
N ALA A 687 49.09 -0.05 15.87
CA ALA A 687 49.38 -0.57 14.54
C ALA A 687 48.75 0.26 13.41
N ALA A 688 48.09 1.38 13.70
CA ALA A 688 47.49 2.22 12.71
C ALA A 688 48.56 2.88 11.83
N PRO A 689 48.42 2.84 10.49
CA PRO A 689 49.39 3.46 9.59
C PRO A 689 49.29 5.00 9.62
N ASP A 690 50.35 5.64 9.13
CA ASP A 690 50.37 7.09 8.97
C ASP A 690 49.19 7.57 8.13
N GLY A 691 48.61 8.71 8.49
CA GLY A 691 47.42 9.27 7.83
C GLY A 691 46.09 8.75 8.37
N SER A 692 46.07 7.73 9.26
CA SER A 692 44.79 7.18 9.84
C SER A 692 44.04 8.23 10.64
N LEU A 693 44.73 9.10 11.37
CA LEU A 693 44.13 10.14 12.18
C LEU A 693 43.50 11.26 11.29
N ASP A 694 44.18 11.66 10.22
CA ASP A 694 43.63 12.66 9.27
C ASP A 694 42.38 12.10 8.57
N MET A 695 42.41 10.83 8.17
CA MET A 695 41.26 10.16 7.57
C MET A 695 40.09 10.05 8.57
N LEU A 696 40.38 9.81 9.84
CA LEU A 696 39.37 9.77 10.90
C LEU A 696 38.63 11.10 11.04
N LEU A 697 39.36 12.25 10.98
CA LEU A 697 38.71 13.57 11.01
C LEU A 697 37.84 13.85 9.79
N GLU A 698 38.22 13.35 8.62
CA GLU A 698 37.38 13.48 7.40
C GLU A 698 36.10 12.66 7.54
N ILE A 699 36.17 11.42 8.03
CA ILE A 699 35.04 10.54 8.29
C ILE A 699 34.11 11.19 9.34
N GLY A 700 34.73 11.75 10.41
CA GLY A 700 34.03 12.43 11.49
C GLY A 700 33.54 13.84 11.14
N ASP A 701 33.85 14.36 9.93
CA ASP A 701 33.52 15.73 9.50
C ASP A 701 33.99 16.81 10.50
N SER A 702 35.17 16.60 11.06
CA SER A 702 35.67 17.38 12.18
C SER A 702 37.02 18.07 11.92
N VAL A 703 37.52 18.07 10.68
CA VAL A 703 38.85 18.64 10.29
C VAL A 703 38.98 20.08 10.71
N MET A 704 37.99 20.92 10.39
CA MET A 704 38.05 22.35 10.69
C MET A 704 37.94 22.64 12.19
N THR A 705 37.12 21.88 12.90
CA THR A 705 36.95 22.00 14.35
C THR A 705 38.23 21.58 15.07
N HIS A 706 38.85 20.47 14.66
CA HIS A 706 40.10 20.01 15.23
C HIS A 706 41.22 21.06 15.07
N ARG A 707 41.42 21.60 13.85
CA ARG A 707 42.44 22.62 13.58
C ARG A 707 42.26 23.91 14.36
N ARG A 708 41.02 24.27 14.68
CA ARG A 708 40.69 25.49 15.47
C ARG A 708 40.89 25.27 16.96
N ARG A 709 40.68 24.05 17.44
CA ARG A 709 40.57 23.75 18.87
C ARG A 709 41.87 23.23 19.48
N TYR A 710 42.66 22.54 18.68
CA TYR A 710 43.91 21.88 19.14
C TYR A 710 45.15 22.39 18.42
N ALA A 711 46.27 22.41 19.12
CA ALA A 711 47.57 22.73 18.53
C ALA A 711 48.01 21.68 17.50
N VAL A 712 48.82 22.06 16.51
CA VAL A 712 49.30 21.17 15.44
C VAL A 712 50.04 19.92 15.95
N SER A 713 50.60 19.99 17.16
CA SER A 713 51.33 18.89 17.82
C SER A 713 50.43 17.98 18.71
N ALA A 714 49.10 18.15 18.66
CA ALA A 714 48.20 17.34 19.48
C ALA A 714 48.22 15.88 19.00
N GLY A 715 48.50 14.95 19.90
CA GLY A 715 48.56 13.51 19.65
C GLY A 715 47.16 12.89 19.55
N ALA A 716 47.07 11.55 19.52
CA ALA A 716 45.82 10.79 19.40
C ALA A 716 44.72 11.19 20.40
N ASN A 717 45.06 11.71 21.56
CA ASN A 717 44.13 12.14 22.62
C ASN A 717 43.19 13.28 22.15
N SER A 718 43.67 14.18 21.26
CA SER A 718 42.83 15.24 20.72
C SER A 718 41.69 14.72 19.81
N TYR A 719 41.93 13.60 19.12
CA TYR A 719 40.92 12.95 18.30
C TYR A 719 39.90 12.21 19.17
N VAL A 720 40.35 11.57 20.26
CA VAL A 720 39.51 10.95 21.25
C VAL A 720 38.65 11.99 21.96
N ASP A 721 39.26 13.11 22.41
CA ASP A 721 38.51 14.22 23.01
C ASP A 721 37.40 14.71 22.07
N LEU A 722 37.73 15.01 20.80
CA LEU A 722 36.77 15.59 19.84
C LEU A 722 35.66 14.61 19.39
N LEU A 723 36.00 13.34 19.12
CA LEU A 723 35.06 12.37 18.50
C LEU A 723 34.44 11.41 19.52
N VAL A 724 34.95 11.36 20.75
CA VAL A 724 34.39 10.50 21.79
C VAL A 724 33.80 11.32 22.93
N LEU A 725 34.52 12.32 23.46
CA LEU A 725 34.18 12.96 24.74
C LEU A 725 33.57 14.37 24.62
N ASP A 726 33.63 15.02 23.45
CA ASP A 726 33.09 16.37 23.28
C ASP A 726 31.56 16.38 23.30
N PRO A 727 30.90 17.08 24.26
CA PRO A 727 29.43 17.15 24.34
C PRO A 727 28.80 18.02 23.25
N LEU A 728 29.60 18.87 22.57
CA LEU A 728 29.09 19.83 21.56
C LEU A 728 29.26 19.31 20.15
N ASN A 729 30.08 18.27 19.94
CA ASN A 729 30.23 17.68 18.61
C ASN A 729 29.07 16.69 18.34
N PRO A 730 28.15 16.96 17.40
CA PRO A 730 27.02 16.09 17.10
C PRO A 730 27.43 14.72 16.54
N ARG A 731 28.75 14.50 16.32
CA ARG A 731 29.31 13.22 15.92
C ARG A 731 30.10 12.53 17.03
N SER A 732 30.29 13.14 18.19
CA SER A 732 30.95 12.44 19.29
C SER A 732 30.06 11.36 19.91
N VAL A 733 30.69 10.32 20.46
CA VAL A 733 29.97 9.24 21.16
C VAL A 733 29.20 9.79 22.35
N ARG A 734 29.79 10.69 23.15
CA ARG A 734 29.14 11.31 24.31
C ARG A 734 27.88 12.06 23.94
N PHE A 735 27.87 12.80 22.82
CA PHE A 735 26.67 13.45 22.29
C PHE A 735 25.58 12.41 21.98
N GLN A 736 25.96 11.28 21.31
CA GLN A 736 24.97 10.23 21.02
C GLN A 736 24.36 9.64 22.29
N ILE A 737 25.18 9.39 23.30
CA ILE A 737 24.70 8.82 24.57
C ILE A 737 23.83 9.81 25.34
N ALA A 738 24.12 11.11 25.30
CA ALA A 738 23.27 12.13 25.91
C ALA A 738 21.88 12.16 25.26
N GLU A 739 21.82 12.15 23.93
CA GLU A 739 20.58 12.08 23.17
C GLU A 739 19.82 10.77 23.43
N LEU A 740 20.51 9.62 23.42
CA LEU A 740 19.91 8.32 23.74
C LEU A 740 19.23 8.33 25.11
N ARG A 741 19.94 8.82 26.13
CA ARG A 741 19.37 8.92 27.48
C ARG A 741 18.10 9.75 27.48
N GLU A 742 18.13 10.93 26.87
CA GLU A 742 16.96 11.83 26.79
C GLU A 742 15.76 11.16 26.10
N GLN A 743 15.99 10.48 24.98
CA GLN A 743 14.89 9.86 24.25
C GLN A 743 14.33 8.62 24.95
N ILE A 744 15.19 7.80 25.60
CA ILE A 744 14.78 6.60 26.35
C ILE A 744 13.96 6.99 27.58
N GLU A 745 14.40 7.99 28.34
CA GLU A 745 13.67 8.49 29.52
C GLU A 745 12.24 8.98 29.16
N ARG A 746 12.04 9.42 27.93
CA ARG A 746 10.73 9.92 27.42
C ARG A 746 9.89 8.84 26.73
N LEU A 747 10.35 7.60 26.63
CA LEU A 747 9.52 6.50 26.16
C LEU A 747 8.48 6.10 27.23
N PRO A 748 7.36 5.48 26.83
CA PRO A 748 6.45 4.85 27.80
C PRO A 748 7.22 3.87 28.69
N GLY A 749 7.05 3.95 30.00
CA GLY A 749 7.80 3.11 30.94
C GLY A 749 9.29 3.45 31.10
N GLY A 750 9.82 4.50 30.44
CA GLY A 750 11.21 4.95 30.59
C GLY A 750 11.50 5.43 32.01
N ILE A 751 10.55 6.14 32.61
CA ILE A 751 10.53 6.54 34.05
C ILE A 751 9.13 6.22 34.58
N GLU A 752 9.06 5.41 35.65
CA GLU A 752 7.83 5.07 36.34
C GLU A 752 7.98 5.37 37.84
N GLU A 753 7.09 6.17 38.40
CA GLU A 753 7.10 6.60 39.83
C GLU A 753 8.47 7.15 40.26
N GLY A 754 9.19 7.81 39.33
CA GLY A 754 10.54 8.34 39.61
C GLY A 754 11.68 7.33 39.44
N HIS A 755 11.38 6.06 39.15
CA HIS A 755 12.39 5.02 38.89
C HIS A 755 12.69 4.88 37.43
N LEU A 756 13.99 4.80 37.08
CA LEU A 756 14.47 4.57 35.71
C LEU A 756 14.27 3.12 35.30
N SER A 757 13.84 2.89 34.08
CA SER A 757 13.86 1.56 33.42
C SER A 757 15.29 1.01 33.32
N ALA A 758 15.43 -0.30 33.05
CA ALA A 758 16.75 -0.91 32.85
C ALA A 758 17.57 -0.20 31.73
N ALA A 759 16.91 0.10 30.60
CA ALA A 759 17.54 0.82 29.48
C ALA A 759 17.94 2.25 29.88
N ALA A 760 17.06 2.98 30.61
CA ALA A 760 17.36 4.34 31.06
C ALA A 760 18.50 4.38 32.08
N ARG A 761 18.58 3.43 33.03
CA ARG A 761 19.70 3.29 33.96
C ARG A 761 21.01 3.02 33.23
N HIS A 762 21.02 2.10 32.26
CA HIS A 762 22.22 1.79 31.49
C HIS A 762 22.69 2.99 30.67
N ALA A 763 21.78 3.72 30.03
CA ALA A 763 22.10 4.94 29.28
C ALA A 763 22.68 6.04 30.21
N LEU A 764 22.12 6.20 31.42
CA LEU A 764 22.63 7.14 32.43
C LEU A 764 24.05 6.73 32.87
N GLN A 765 24.31 5.44 33.13
CA GLN A 765 25.62 4.93 33.50
C GLN A 765 26.66 5.25 32.42
N LEU A 766 26.37 4.92 31.16
CA LEU A 766 27.25 5.21 30.03
C LEU A 766 27.52 6.71 29.88
N HIS A 767 26.48 7.54 30.05
CA HIS A 767 26.63 8.98 30.00
C HIS A 767 27.56 9.50 31.12
N THR A 768 27.42 8.96 32.34
CA THR A 768 28.22 9.36 33.49
C THR A 768 29.67 8.94 33.32
N ASP A 769 29.92 7.71 32.86
CA ASP A 769 31.27 7.19 32.60
C ASP A 769 32.02 8.04 31.58
N LEU A 770 31.32 8.47 30.47
CA LEU A 770 31.93 9.36 29.47
C LEU A 770 32.14 10.82 29.95
N ARG A 771 31.52 11.22 31.07
CA ARG A 771 31.71 12.55 31.64
C ARG A 771 32.92 12.68 32.57
N VAL A 772 33.34 11.56 33.14
CA VAL A 772 34.39 11.53 34.15
C VAL A 772 35.71 10.96 33.65
N VAL A 773 35.72 10.34 32.44
CA VAL A 773 36.94 9.76 31.85
C VAL A 773 37.73 10.86 31.11
N GLU A 774 39.08 10.82 31.28
CA GLU A 774 40.00 11.71 30.56
C GLU A 774 40.40 11.07 29.20
N PRO A 775 40.77 11.88 28.17
CA PRO A 775 41.14 11.36 26.85
C PRO A 775 42.27 10.34 26.88
N GLU A 776 43.27 10.52 27.78
CA GLU A 776 44.43 9.63 27.94
C GLU A 776 44.04 8.25 28.41
N ASP A 777 42.96 8.13 29.17
CA ASP A 777 42.46 6.88 29.74
C ASP A 777 41.56 6.09 28.76
N MET A 778 41.16 6.69 27.65
CA MET A 778 40.29 6.07 26.66
C MET A 778 41.09 5.20 25.68
N THR A 779 41.54 4.06 26.16
CA THR A 779 42.30 3.08 25.36
C THR A 779 41.45 2.39 24.28
N THR A 780 42.10 1.79 23.27
CA THR A 780 41.42 0.97 22.22
C THR A 780 40.51 -0.10 22.83
N ALA A 781 40.92 -0.73 23.93
CA ALA A 781 40.12 -1.75 24.62
C ALA A 781 38.84 -1.13 25.25
N LYS A 782 38.99 0.04 25.89
CA LYS A 782 37.80 0.77 26.45
C LYS A 782 36.85 1.25 25.34
N LEU A 783 37.35 1.72 24.19
CA LEU A 783 36.55 2.10 23.04
C LEU A 783 35.76 0.92 22.46
N ASN A 784 36.41 -0.24 22.32
CA ASN A 784 35.75 -1.45 21.86
C ASN A 784 34.67 -1.91 22.87
N ARG A 785 34.94 -1.85 24.15
CA ARG A 785 33.96 -2.14 25.19
C ARG A 785 32.79 -1.16 25.14
N LEU A 786 33.06 0.12 24.98
CA LEU A 786 32.01 1.13 24.85
C LEU A 786 31.07 0.82 23.68
N GLY A 787 31.59 0.42 22.53
CA GLY A 787 30.77 -0.05 21.39
C GLY A 787 29.86 -1.23 21.75
N LEU A 788 30.39 -2.21 22.51
CA LEU A 788 29.59 -3.36 23.02
C LEU A 788 28.50 -2.92 24.00
N GLU A 789 28.81 -2.02 24.93
CA GLU A 789 27.84 -1.53 25.92
C GLU A 789 26.72 -0.70 25.28
N ILE A 790 27.02 0.06 24.20
CA ILE A 790 25.99 0.71 23.38
C ILE A 790 25.14 -0.35 22.65
N GLY A 791 25.75 -1.45 22.19
CA GLY A 791 25.04 -2.59 21.62
C GLY A 791 24.10 -3.27 22.62
N ASN A 792 24.54 -3.47 23.88
CA ASN A 792 23.72 -4.02 24.97
C ASN A 792 22.47 -3.17 25.26
N LEU A 793 22.60 -1.84 25.13
CA LEU A 793 21.44 -0.93 25.29
C LEU A 793 20.34 -1.23 24.27
N ALA A 794 20.70 -1.62 23.03
CA ALA A 794 19.72 -2.03 22.02
C ALA A 794 18.94 -3.29 22.47
N GLY A 795 19.62 -4.26 23.08
CA GLY A 795 18.98 -5.46 23.67
C GLY A 795 17.97 -5.10 24.77
N LEU A 796 18.37 -4.23 25.72
CA LEU A 796 17.49 -3.79 26.80
C LEU A 796 16.24 -3.06 26.29
N ILE A 797 16.34 -2.35 25.18
CA ILE A 797 15.19 -1.70 24.54
C ILE A 797 14.31 -2.74 23.85
N ALA A 798 14.89 -3.70 23.16
CA ALA A 798 14.15 -4.78 22.53
C ALA A 798 13.35 -5.59 23.54
N ASP A 799 13.96 -5.99 24.66
CA ASP A 799 13.32 -6.73 25.74
C ASP A 799 12.16 -5.93 26.39
N ALA A 800 12.24 -4.61 26.42
CA ALA A 800 11.22 -3.78 27.04
C ALA A 800 10.00 -3.51 26.13
N TYR A 801 10.19 -3.48 24.81
CA TYR A 801 9.17 -2.95 23.90
C TYR A 801 8.75 -3.89 22.75
N PHE A 802 9.51 -4.97 22.45
CA PHE A 802 9.30 -5.79 21.26
C PHE A 802 8.99 -7.27 21.55
N VAL A 803 8.77 -7.63 22.82
CA VAL A 803 8.41 -8.98 23.27
C VAL A 803 6.91 -9.23 23.15
#